data_f590cf36d6c59889bb0e3918fbc67189
#
_entry.id   f590cf36d6c59889bb0e3918fbc67189
#
_cell.length_a   1.000
_cell.length_b   1.000
_cell.length_c   1.000
_cell.angle_alpha   90.00
_cell.angle_beta   90.00
_cell.angle_gamma   90.00
#
_symmetry.space_group_name_H-M   'P 1'
#
loop_
_entity.id
_entity.type
_entity.pdbx_description
1 polymer ?
#
loop_
_entity_poly.entity_id
_entity_poly.type
_entity_poly.pdbx_seq_one_letter_code
_entity_poly.pdbx_strand_id
1 'polypeptide(L)'
;MPEITSAPVGRKPDTNKRSWHRKASRPVSGWLVALLIVAVANPWIPQSRWLLVHMVTLGVATTSIMVWGQYFTEAILHNNLTDTDRSRQVLRIRLLAVGIVITCIGMVVTWPWITVTGAAVIGSTLTWYAFALGHQVRHALPGRFDSTVWFYCAAACLLPLGATLGAIMAFSPTEPWRTRLLVAHQALNLLGFVGLTVVGTLITLWPTVLRTKMQPAQDRHGKISLCVMFVAVAATTTGALCGLWWLAALGVTAHIVGICIVLGDLVACAAHKPPRDFPGFTMGAAICWMLVWLAWLAWKLASNGTRLLADDIFTLSVPVIVGFLLQLLIGAMSYLMPMVMGGGPKIVRATNAKMHAYGALRATITNAGLLLWVLAMGTWTRRIGMVLTVVGLATFLPATAAMVRTGVPMLKEKGRQMAARKAASEIGEAPDPDNGPAQAAPVASLDRSATSKPVEPAPTAPPNRRSFVGAFAGLATALTAAAVGHHLDQTTLTNDTNGSAAVVGHVAPTGHTTTVNITAKGMKYHPSTITVPAGDQLVVEITNKDPNQVHDLQFANGAHSPRLAPGDHATVKVGVIAGPTEGWCTIVGHKSMGMVLDVQVAGMSGVHDRDDHVDTADPRRRIDLAKAPGKDFRTRDAVLPPLMTGRVHRMTLIAQESVQEIAPETTIDAMTYNGRYMAPVIHARIGDEMRVHLVNRGTMGHSLDFHAGTCLLYTSDAADDL
;
A
#
# COMPACT_ATOMS: atom_id res chain seq x y z
N MET A 1 -7.74 -72.25 5.30
CA MET A 1 -6.73 -71.20 5.03
C MET A 1 -7.14 -70.52 3.75
N PRO A 2 -7.60 -69.25 3.77
CA PRO A 2 -7.83 -68.51 2.55
C PRO A 2 -6.55 -67.76 2.17
N GLU A 3 -6.18 -67.87 0.90
CA GLU A 3 -5.07 -67.20 0.26
C GLU A 3 -5.20 -65.69 0.33
N ILE A 4 -4.16 -65.06 0.89
CA ILE A 4 -4.02 -63.58 0.85
C ILE A 4 -3.41 -63.21 -0.53
N THR A 5 -4.27 -62.85 -1.47
CA THR A 5 -3.85 -62.22 -2.72
C THR A 5 -3.42 -60.77 -2.44
N SER A 6 -2.10 -60.59 -2.42
CA SER A 6 -1.49 -59.24 -2.37
C SER A 6 -1.78 -58.48 -3.68
N ALA A 7 -2.68 -57.51 -3.64
CA ALA A 7 -2.87 -56.57 -4.74
C ALA A 7 -1.61 -55.70 -4.93
N PRO A 8 -1.14 -55.51 -6.16
CA PRO A 8 0.01 -54.66 -6.44
C PRO A 8 -0.36 -53.18 -6.19
N VAL A 9 0.25 -52.57 -5.19
CA VAL A 9 0.16 -51.14 -4.95
C VAL A 9 0.97 -50.40 -6.02
N GLY A 10 0.41 -50.30 -7.19
CA GLY A 10 0.88 -49.42 -8.25
C GLY A 10 0.50 -47.99 -7.94
N ARG A 11 1.30 -47.27 -7.13
CA ARG A 11 1.15 -45.83 -6.87
C ARG A 11 1.40 -45.07 -8.18
N LYS A 12 0.34 -44.71 -8.92
CA LYS A 12 0.43 -43.77 -10.06
C LYS A 12 1.13 -42.50 -9.56
N PRO A 13 2.16 -42.03 -10.28
CA PRO A 13 2.84 -40.78 -9.84
C PRO A 13 1.85 -39.62 -9.86
N ASP A 14 1.92 -38.80 -8.83
CA ASP A 14 1.05 -37.69 -8.48
C ASP A 14 1.16 -36.51 -9.48
N THR A 15 0.86 -36.79 -10.75
CA THR A 15 0.85 -35.79 -11.85
C THR A 15 -0.26 -34.76 -11.68
N ASN A 16 -1.29 -35.08 -10.91
CA ASN A 16 -2.49 -34.28 -10.72
C ASN A 16 -2.24 -33.12 -9.73
N LYS A 17 -1.45 -33.32 -8.66
CA LYS A 17 -1.14 -32.30 -7.64
C LYS A 17 -0.36 -31.12 -8.23
N ARG A 18 0.65 -31.36 -9.06
CA ARG A 18 1.44 -30.31 -9.70
C ARG A 18 0.67 -29.53 -10.78
N SER A 19 -0.16 -30.21 -11.55
CA SER A 19 -1.00 -29.57 -12.56
C SER A 19 -2.05 -28.65 -11.92
N TRP A 20 -2.63 -29.10 -10.79
CA TRP A 20 -3.56 -28.32 -9.99
C TRP A 20 -2.93 -27.05 -9.44
N HIS A 21 -1.75 -27.15 -8.83
CA HIS A 21 -1.07 -25.99 -8.24
C HIS A 21 -0.75 -24.90 -9.26
N ARG A 22 -0.36 -25.29 -10.49
CA ARG A 22 -0.17 -24.34 -11.59
C ARG A 22 -1.46 -23.64 -12.01
N LYS A 23 -2.60 -24.35 -11.99
CA LYS A 23 -3.91 -23.77 -12.29
C LYS A 23 -4.35 -22.81 -11.16
N ALA A 24 -4.17 -23.23 -9.92
CA ALA A 24 -4.58 -22.48 -8.73
C ALA A 24 -3.78 -21.17 -8.52
N SER A 25 -2.49 -21.13 -8.91
CA SER A 25 -1.63 -19.95 -8.74
C SER A 25 -1.72 -18.93 -9.89
N ARG A 26 -2.34 -19.25 -11.02
CA ARG A 26 -2.50 -18.30 -12.14
C ARG A 26 -3.16 -16.97 -11.76
N PRO A 27 -4.23 -16.93 -10.95
CA PRO A 27 -4.85 -15.67 -10.54
C PRO A 27 -3.91 -14.75 -9.78
N VAL A 28 -2.99 -15.28 -8.95
CA VAL A 28 -1.99 -14.47 -8.23
C VAL A 28 -1.10 -13.69 -9.21
N SER A 29 -0.61 -14.39 -10.25
CA SER A 29 0.19 -13.73 -11.29
C SER A 29 -0.63 -12.71 -12.08
N GLY A 30 -1.91 -13.01 -12.35
CA GLY A 30 -2.84 -12.07 -12.98
C GLY A 30 -3.02 -10.79 -12.14
N TRP A 31 -3.19 -10.93 -10.83
CA TRP A 31 -3.30 -9.78 -9.92
C TRP A 31 -2.02 -8.94 -9.85
N LEU A 32 -0.84 -9.57 -9.89
CA LEU A 32 0.44 -8.83 -9.92
C LEU A 32 0.59 -8.02 -11.22
N VAL A 33 0.19 -8.58 -12.36
CA VAL A 33 0.21 -7.85 -13.63
C VAL A 33 -0.81 -6.71 -13.62
N ALA A 34 -2.04 -6.97 -13.17
CA ALA A 34 -3.07 -5.94 -13.06
C ALA A 34 -2.66 -4.82 -12.08
N LEU A 35 -2.03 -5.17 -10.96
CA LEU A 35 -1.48 -4.20 -10.00
C LEU A 35 -0.45 -3.28 -10.67
N LEU A 36 0.45 -3.84 -11.50
CA LEU A 36 1.45 -3.04 -12.21
C LEU A 36 0.79 -2.09 -13.21
N ILE A 37 -0.20 -2.57 -13.97
CA ILE A 37 -0.97 -1.74 -14.91
C ILE A 37 -1.65 -0.59 -14.17
N VAL A 38 -2.37 -0.87 -13.08
CA VAL A 38 -3.05 0.16 -12.28
C VAL A 38 -2.06 1.12 -11.63
N ALA A 39 -0.89 0.64 -11.20
CA ALA A 39 0.15 1.50 -10.63
C ALA A 39 0.70 2.50 -11.65
N VAL A 40 0.83 2.10 -12.93
CA VAL A 40 1.23 3.01 -14.03
C VAL A 40 0.08 3.94 -14.40
N ALA A 41 -1.14 3.41 -14.50
CA ALA A 41 -2.33 4.18 -14.88
C ALA A 41 -2.94 4.99 -13.70
N ASN A 42 -2.30 4.97 -12.53
CA ASN A 42 -2.79 5.62 -11.31
C ASN A 42 -3.28 7.07 -11.47
N PRO A 43 -2.63 7.97 -12.24
CA PRO A 43 -3.10 9.35 -12.38
C PRO A 43 -4.47 9.48 -13.06
N TRP A 44 -4.85 8.49 -13.87
CA TRP A 44 -6.10 8.51 -14.67
C TRP A 44 -7.24 7.69 -14.05
N ILE A 45 -6.99 6.99 -12.94
CA ILE A 45 -8.00 6.10 -12.32
C ILE A 45 -8.57 6.75 -11.06
N PRO A 46 -9.91 6.98 -10.99
CA PRO A 46 -10.56 7.42 -9.77
C PRO A 46 -10.31 6.42 -8.63
N GLN A 47 -10.19 6.91 -7.39
CA GLN A 47 -9.96 6.06 -6.21
C GLN A 47 -8.73 5.14 -6.32
N SER A 48 -7.74 5.49 -7.16
CA SER A 48 -6.57 4.65 -7.46
C SER A 48 -5.81 4.20 -6.23
N ARG A 49 -5.67 5.05 -5.20
CA ARG A 49 -5.02 4.70 -3.94
C ARG A 49 -5.74 3.55 -3.22
N TRP A 50 -7.07 3.64 -3.13
CA TRP A 50 -7.91 2.57 -2.58
C TRP A 50 -7.76 1.29 -3.39
N LEU A 51 -7.83 1.41 -4.71
CA LEU A 51 -7.73 0.29 -5.64
C LEU A 51 -6.38 -0.44 -5.49
N LEU A 52 -5.26 0.28 -5.48
CA LEU A 52 -3.92 -0.30 -5.30
C LEU A 52 -3.80 -1.06 -3.98
N VAL A 53 -4.27 -0.48 -2.88
CA VAL A 53 -4.25 -1.16 -1.56
C VAL A 53 -5.07 -2.45 -1.61
N HIS A 54 -6.29 -2.43 -2.15
CA HIS A 54 -7.15 -3.60 -2.19
C HIS A 54 -6.74 -4.63 -3.24
N MET A 55 -6.12 -4.23 -4.34
CA MET A 55 -5.50 -5.18 -5.27
C MET A 55 -4.34 -5.94 -4.62
N VAL A 56 -3.55 -5.30 -3.76
CA VAL A 56 -2.50 -6.00 -3.00
C VAL A 56 -3.12 -6.89 -1.93
N THR A 57 -4.04 -6.37 -1.13
CA THR A 57 -4.59 -7.10 0.03
C THR A 57 -5.58 -8.20 -0.36
N LEU A 58 -6.61 -7.86 -1.15
CA LEU A 58 -7.61 -8.83 -1.62
C LEU A 58 -7.11 -9.61 -2.83
N GLY A 59 -6.58 -8.94 -3.86
CA GLY A 59 -6.15 -9.58 -5.09
C GLY A 59 -4.96 -10.52 -4.85
N VAL A 60 -3.81 -9.97 -4.49
CA VAL A 60 -2.56 -10.73 -4.41
C VAL A 60 -2.48 -11.54 -3.13
N ALA A 61 -2.65 -10.90 -1.95
CA ALA A 61 -2.43 -11.55 -0.67
C ALA A 61 -3.50 -12.58 -0.34
N THR A 62 -4.80 -12.23 -0.41
CA THR A 62 -5.89 -13.16 -0.09
C THR A 62 -5.92 -14.36 -1.03
N THR A 63 -5.71 -14.15 -2.34
CA THR A 63 -5.60 -15.26 -3.29
C THR A 63 -4.41 -16.15 -2.98
N SER A 64 -3.25 -15.57 -2.63
CA SER A 64 -2.06 -16.33 -2.24
C SER A 64 -2.31 -17.14 -0.96
N ILE A 65 -2.95 -16.54 0.05
CA ILE A 65 -3.32 -17.22 1.29
C ILE A 65 -4.22 -18.43 1.02
N MET A 66 -5.24 -18.29 0.17
CA MET A 66 -6.11 -19.42 -0.19
C MET A 66 -5.37 -20.54 -0.92
N VAL A 67 -4.43 -20.21 -1.81
CA VAL A 67 -3.65 -21.20 -2.56
C VAL A 67 -2.64 -21.90 -1.65
N TRP A 68 -1.83 -21.13 -0.93
CA TRP A 68 -0.75 -21.67 -0.12
C TRP A 68 -1.22 -22.23 1.21
N GLY A 69 -2.24 -21.63 1.84
CA GLY A 69 -2.85 -22.18 3.05
C GLY A 69 -3.40 -23.59 2.82
N GLN A 70 -4.06 -23.83 1.67
CA GLN A 70 -4.49 -25.19 1.30
C GLN A 70 -3.29 -26.13 1.06
N TYR A 71 -2.24 -25.65 0.40
CA TYR A 71 -1.02 -26.43 0.17
C TYR A 71 -0.34 -26.86 1.47
N PHE A 72 -0.19 -25.90 2.40
CA PHE A 72 0.39 -26.19 3.72
C PHE A 72 -0.50 -27.10 4.56
N THR A 73 -1.81 -26.91 4.50
CA THR A 73 -2.77 -27.78 5.18
C THR A 73 -2.64 -29.24 4.73
N GLU A 74 -2.59 -29.49 3.40
CA GLU A 74 -2.35 -30.81 2.87
C GLU A 74 -0.99 -31.41 3.29
N ALA A 75 0.05 -30.56 3.34
CA ALA A 75 1.39 -31.01 3.72
C ALA A 75 1.49 -31.34 5.20
N ILE A 76 0.88 -30.53 6.06
CA ILE A 76 0.93 -30.68 7.53
C ILE A 76 0.05 -31.83 8.00
N LEU A 77 -1.17 -31.93 7.49
CA LEU A 77 -2.12 -32.96 7.86
C LEU A 77 -1.87 -34.30 7.15
N HIS A 78 -0.89 -34.36 6.25
CA HIS A 78 -0.60 -35.55 5.40
C HIS A 78 -1.86 -36.08 4.68
N ASN A 79 -2.83 -35.21 4.42
CA ASN A 79 -4.10 -35.57 3.80
C ASN A 79 -4.03 -35.39 2.29
N ASN A 80 -4.44 -36.42 1.53
CA ASN A 80 -4.51 -36.34 0.08
C ASN A 80 -5.93 -35.91 -0.31
N LEU A 81 -6.09 -34.70 -0.83
CA LEU A 81 -7.36 -34.23 -1.35
C LEU A 81 -7.81 -35.06 -2.57
N THR A 82 -9.11 -35.32 -2.64
CA THR A 82 -9.73 -35.92 -3.81
C THR A 82 -9.73 -34.95 -4.99
N ASP A 83 -9.92 -35.44 -6.20
CA ASP A 83 -10.04 -34.58 -7.41
C ASP A 83 -11.24 -33.62 -7.31
N THR A 84 -12.29 -34.05 -6.62
CA THR A 84 -13.48 -33.24 -6.35
C THR A 84 -13.13 -32.08 -5.42
N ASP A 85 -12.38 -32.30 -4.34
CA ASP A 85 -11.98 -31.26 -3.41
C ASP A 85 -11.04 -30.25 -4.06
N ARG A 86 -10.14 -30.73 -4.92
CA ARG A 86 -9.26 -29.87 -5.72
C ARG A 86 -10.05 -28.99 -6.70
N SER A 87 -11.10 -29.55 -7.33
CA SER A 87 -11.99 -28.79 -8.22
C SER A 87 -12.78 -27.74 -7.46
N ARG A 88 -13.32 -28.08 -6.28
CA ARG A 88 -13.98 -27.12 -5.36
C ARG A 88 -13.05 -26.01 -4.91
N GLN A 89 -11.77 -26.30 -4.65
CA GLN A 89 -10.80 -25.27 -4.30
C GLN A 89 -10.52 -24.32 -5.46
N VAL A 90 -10.39 -24.81 -6.69
CA VAL A 90 -10.26 -23.95 -7.87
C VAL A 90 -11.50 -23.08 -8.07
N LEU A 91 -12.70 -23.62 -7.82
CA LEU A 91 -13.95 -22.87 -7.89
C LEU A 91 -13.96 -21.73 -6.86
N ARG A 92 -13.57 -22.00 -5.59
CA ARG A 92 -13.45 -20.95 -4.55
C ARG A 92 -12.49 -19.84 -4.96
N ILE A 93 -11.32 -20.17 -5.52
CA ILE A 93 -10.35 -19.18 -6.00
C ILE A 93 -10.93 -18.33 -7.15
N ARG A 94 -11.70 -18.92 -8.05
CA ARG A 94 -12.38 -18.18 -9.13
C ARG A 94 -13.49 -17.27 -8.60
N LEU A 95 -14.32 -17.77 -7.67
CA LEU A 95 -15.36 -16.95 -7.03
C LEU A 95 -14.76 -15.79 -6.25
N LEU A 96 -13.65 -16.02 -5.54
CA LEU A 96 -12.91 -14.94 -4.89
C LEU A 96 -12.48 -13.89 -5.91
N ALA A 97 -11.86 -14.30 -7.02
CA ALA A 97 -11.42 -13.35 -8.05
C ALA A 97 -12.58 -12.55 -8.65
N VAL A 98 -13.73 -13.20 -8.91
CA VAL A 98 -14.95 -12.52 -9.38
C VAL A 98 -15.46 -11.52 -8.35
N GLY A 99 -15.54 -11.90 -7.06
CA GLY A 99 -15.95 -11.02 -5.98
C GLY A 99 -15.04 -9.79 -5.85
N ILE A 100 -13.72 -9.97 -5.98
CA ILE A 100 -12.75 -8.87 -5.94
C ILE A 100 -12.96 -7.91 -7.13
N VAL A 101 -13.13 -8.42 -8.35
CA VAL A 101 -13.39 -7.59 -9.53
C VAL A 101 -14.67 -6.78 -9.36
N ILE A 102 -15.77 -7.42 -8.90
CA ILE A 102 -17.03 -6.73 -8.64
C ILE A 102 -16.85 -5.62 -7.59
N THR A 103 -16.14 -5.90 -6.49
CA THR A 103 -15.84 -4.90 -5.45
C THR A 103 -15.04 -3.72 -6.00
N CYS A 104 -14.00 -3.99 -6.81
CA CYS A 104 -13.18 -2.95 -7.42
C CYS A 104 -14.00 -2.09 -8.39
N ILE A 105 -14.84 -2.70 -9.23
CA ILE A 105 -15.75 -1.98 -10.12
C ILE A 105 -16.69 -1.09 -9.31
N GLY A 106 -17.35 -1.63 -8.27
CA GLY A 106 -18.28 -0.89 -7.43
C GLY A 106 -17.65 0.35 -6.77
N MET A 107 -16.39 0.26 -6.35
CA MET A 107 -15.65 1.38 -5.77
C MET A 107 -15.23 2.42 -6.80
N VAL A 108 -14.76 1.99 -7.98
CA VAL A 108 -14.37 2.90 -9.07
C VAL A 108 -15.59 3.66 -9.62
N VAL A 109 -16.71 2.95 -9.80
CA VAL A 109 -17.99 3.53 -10.27
C VAL A 109 -18.74 4.26 -9.14
N THR A 110 -18.24 4.21 -7.90
CA THR A 110 -18.89 4.81 -6.71
C THR A 110 -20.32 4.32 -6.45
N TRP A 111 -20.61 3.05 -6.80
CA TRP A 111 -21.92 2.45 -6.57
C TRP A 111 -21.87 1.44 -5.40
N PRO A 112 -22.32 1.82 -4.19
CA PRO A 112 -22.17 1.01 -2.98
C PRO A 112 -22.74 -0.40 -3.08
N TRP A 113 -23.89 -0.57 -3.75
CA TRP A 113 -24.54 -1.88 -3.87
C TRP A 113 -23.74 -2.89 -4.70
N ILE A 114 -23.00 -2.44 -5.71
CA ILE A 114 -22.06 -3.31 -6.45
C ILE A 114 -20.93 -3.74 -5.51
N THR A 115 -20.40 -2.81 -4.70
CA THR A 115 -19.38 -3.11 -3.70
C THR A 115 -19.88 -4.12 -2.66
N VAL A 116 -21.11 -3.94 -2.15
CA VAL A 116 -21.77 -4.89 -1.23
C VAL A 116 -21.90 -6.29 -1.85
N THR A 117 -22.32 -6.37 -3.12
CA THR A 117 -22.44 -7.64 -3.84
C THR A 117 -21.08 -8.34 -3.95
N GLY A 118 -20.03 -7.62 -4.33
CA GLY A 118 -18.67 -8.15 -4.38
C GLY A 118 -18.17 -8.61 -3.01
N ALA A 119 -18.38 -7.82 -1.96
CA ALA A 119 -18.03 -8.17 -0.58
C ALA A 119 -18.78 -9.41 -0.09
N ALA A 120 -20.06 -9.57 -0.44
CA ALA A 120 -20.86 -10.75 -0.11
C ALA A 120 -20.29 -12.02 -0.78
N VAL A 121 -19.89 -11.94 -2.06
CA VAL A 121 -19.25 -13.06 -2.77
C VAL A 121 -17.91 -13.41 -2.11
N ILE A 122 -17.08 -12.43 -1.77
CA ILE A 122 -15.81 -12.64 -1.07
C ILE A 122 -16.07 -13.29 0.29
N GLY A 123 -16.95 -12.73 1.11
CA GLY A 123 -17.27 -13.24 2.44
C GLY A 123 -17.79 -14.68 2.42
N SER A 124 -18.77 -14.97 1.54
CA SER A 124 -19.30 -16.33 1.37
C SER A 124 -18.24 -17.34 0.91
N THR A 125 -17.35 -16.91 0.02
CA THR A 125 -16.24 -17.76 -0.47
C THR A 125 -15.25 -18.07 0.64
N LEU A 126 -14.88 -17.10 1.46
CA LEU A 126 -13.95 -17.30 2.58
C LEU A 126 -14.59 -18.10 3.72
N THR A 127 -15.90 -17.90 3.98
CA THR A 127 -16.65 -18.73 4.92
C THR A 127 -16.64 -20.20 4.45
N TRP A 128 -16.92 -20.47 3.19
CA TRP A 128 -16.80 -21.81 2.63
C TRP A 128 -15.38 -22.38 2.75
N TYR A 129 -14.35 -21.54 2.54
CA TYR A 129 -12.95 -21.96 2.71
C TYR A 129 -12.64 -22.32 4.18
N ALA A 130 -13.10 -21.50 5.14
CA ALA A 130 -12.93 -21.77 6.58
C ALA A 130 -13.57 -23.11 6.99
N PHE A 131 -14.81 -23.38 6.55
CA PHE A 131 -15.46 -24.66 6.80
C PHE A 131 -14.70 -25.85 6.19
N ALA A 132 -14.17 -25.69 4.98
CA ALA A 132 -13.40 -26.74 4.32
C ALA A 132 -12.10 -27.04 5.06
N LEU A 133 -11.39 -26.04 5.56
CA LEU A 133 -10.19 -26.22 6.40
C LEU A 133 -10.55 -26.87 7.74
N GLY A 134 -11.59 -26.39 8.42
CA GLY A 134 -12.06 -26.93 9.69
C GLY A 134 -12.47 -28.40 9.58
N HIS A 135 -13.14 -28.78 8.50
CA HIS A 135 -13.46 -30.18 8.19
C HIS A 135 -12.20 -31.03 8.03
N GLN A 136 -11.20 -30.55 7.28
CA GLN A 136 -9.93 -31.27 7.10
C GLN A 136 -9.19 -31.49 8.42
N VAL A 137 -9.11 -30.45 9.28
CA VAL A 137 -8.44 -30.57 10.61
C VAL A 137 -9.16 -31.57 11.50
N ARG A 138 -10.49 -31.53 11.57
CA ARG A 138 -11.27 -32.42 12.46
C ARG A 138 -11.20 -33.90 12.08
N HIS A 139 -10.95 -34.19 10.81
CA HIS A 139 -10.87 -35.58 10.29
C HIS A 139 -9.42 -36.05 10.06
N ALA A 140 -8.44 -35.19 10.35
CA ALA A 140 -7.03 -35.57 10.30
C ALA A 140 -6.60 -36.25 11.60
N LEU A 141 -5.62 -37.13 11.50
CA LEU A 141 -4.94 -37.68 12.68
C LEU A 141 -4.21 -36.53 13.40
N PRO A 142 -4.19 -36.54 14.76
CA PRO A 142 -3.47 -35.51 15.51
C PRO A 142 -2.02 -35.43 15.05
N GLY A 143 -1.64 -34.27 14.50
CA GLY A 143 -0.30 -33.99 13.97
C GLY A 143 0.50 -33.09 14.90
N ARG A 144 1.83 -33.15 14.81
CA ARG A 144 2.73 -32.35 15.64
C ARG A 144 2.63 -30.83 15.40
N PHE A 145 2.01 -30.37 14.31
CA PHE A 145 1.99 -28.96 13.87
C PHE A 145 0.59 -28.52 13.41
N ASP A 146 -0.44 -29.06 14.03
CA ASP A 146 -1.83 -28.72 13.75
C ASP A 146 -2.16 -27.25 14.09
N SER A 147 -1.40 -26.62 15.00
CA SER A 147 -1.54 -25.20 15.34
C SER A 147 -1.52 -24.30 14.10
N THR A 148 -0.64 -24.52 13.13
CA THR A 148 -0.59 -23.74 11.88
C THR A 148 -1.92 -23.76 11.12
N VAL A 149 -2.58 -24.92 11.06
CA VAL A 149 -3.86 -25.03 10.33
C VAL A 149 -4.99 -24.36 11.10
N TRP A 150 -4.95 -24.39 12.44
CA TRP A 150 -5.89 -23.64 13.27
C TRP A 150 -5.75 -22.12 13.10
N PHE A 151 -4.53 -21.61 12.89
CA PHE A 151 -4.31 -20.21 12.50
C PHE A 151 -5.04 -19.89 11.19
N TYR A 152 -4.98 -20.75 10.17
CA TYR A 152 -5.67 -20.54 8.90
C TYR A 152 -7.20 -20.59 9.05
N CYS A 153 -7.72 -21.50 9.87
CA CYS A 153 -9.15 -21.57 10.15
C CYS A 153 -9.65 -20.28 10.82
N ALA A 154 -8.98 -19.87 11.90
CA ALA A 154 -9.33 -18.65 12.64
C ALA A 154 -9.24 -17.41 11.73
N ALA A 155 -8.16 -17.28 10.97
CA ALA A 155 -7.99 -16.19 10.01
C ALA A 155 -9.12 -16.14 8.99
N ALA A 156 -9.46 -17.26 8.36
CA ALA A 156 -10.50 -17.33 7.34
C ALA A 156 -11.91 -16.97 7.87
N CYS A 157 -12.17 -17.15 9.17
CA CYS A 157 -13.42 -16.73 9.81
C CYS A 157 -13.51 -15.21 10.01
N LEU A 158 -12.39 -14.50 10.11
CA LEU A 158 -12.37 -13.06 10.41
C LEU A 158 -12.57 -12.18 9.16
N LEU A 159 -12.09 -12.62 7.99
CA LEU A 159 -12.21 -11.83 6.76
C LEU A 159 -13.67 -11.54 6.34
N PRO A 160 -14.65 -12.45 6.44
CA PRO A 160 -16.04 -12.15 6.15
C PRO A 160 -16.58 -10.99 7.00
N LEU A 161 -16.22 -10.92 8.28
CA LEU A 161 -16.60 -9.82 9.17
C LEU A 161 -15.93 -8.52 8.72
N GLY A 162 -14.64 -8.57 8.38
CA GLY A 162 -13.93 -7.43 7.83
C GLY A 162 -14.50 -6.95 6.49
N ALA A 163 -14.90 -7.86 5.60
CA ALA A 163 -15.56 -7.52 4.34
C ALA A 163 -16.91 -6.82 4.55
N THR A 164 -17.68 -7.24 5.56
CA THR A 164 -18.94 -6.58 5.94
C THR A 164 -18.70 -5.12 6.36
N LEU A 165 -17.69 -4.87 7.23
CA LEU A 165 -17.34 -3.50 7.61
C LEU A 165 -16.88 -2.66 6.41
N GLY A 166 -16.11 -3.27 5.48
CA GLY A 166 -15.73 -2.63 4.22
C GLY A 166 -16.94 -2.26 3.34
N ALA A 167 -17.93 -3.13 3.27
CA ALA A 167 -19.18 -2.87 2.55
C ALA A 167 -19.98 -1.72 3.17
N ILE A 168 -20.03 -1.63 4.50
CA ILE A 168 -20.67 -0.50 5.21
C ILE A 168 -19.95 0.81 4.90
N MET A 169 -18.60 0.80 4.84
CA MET A 169 -17.82 2.01 4.52
C MET A 169 -18.04 2.50 3.09
N ALA A 170 -18.51 1.66 2.16
CA ALA A 170 -18.82 2.08 0.80
C ALA A 170 -19.99 3.11 0.74
N PHE A 171 -20.80 3.19 1.78
CA PHE A 171 -21.86 4.21 1.95
C PHE A 171 -21.33 5.54 2.52
N SER A 172 -20.02 5.71 2.60
CA SER A 172 -19.35 6.95 3.03
C SER A 172 -19.84 7.50 4.37
N PRO A 173 -19.80 6.71 5.46
CA PRO A 173 -20.24 7.18 6.77
C PRO A 173 -19.41 8.39 7.22
N THR A 174 -20.05 9.31 7.93
CA THR A 174 -19.41 10.49 8.54
C THR A 174 -18.60 10.12 9.78
N GLU A 175 -17.72 11.04 10.22
CA GLU A 175 -17.06 10.88 11.53
C GLU A 175 -18.07 10.96 12.68
N PRO A 176 -17.89 10.22 13.78
CA PRO A 176 -16.72 9.37 14.08
C PRO A 176 -16.79 7.94 13.50
N TRP A 177 -17.89 7.56 12.86
CA TRP A 177 -18.11 6.20 12.39
C TRP A 177 -17.12 5.79 11.29
N ARG A 178 -16.72 6.72 10.41
CA ARG A 178 -15.73 6.46 9.37
C ARG A 178 -14.41 5.93 9.96
N THR A 179 -13.86 6.61 10.96
CA THR A 179 -12.63 6.20 11.63
C THR A 179 -12.81 4.91 12.43
N ARG A 180 -13.94 4.75 13.18
CA ARG A 180 -14.22 3.53 13.95
C ARG A 180 -14.29 2.29 13.05
N LEU A 181 -15.05 2.38 11.96
CA LEU A 181 -15.19 1.29 10.97
C LEU A 181 -13.87 0.98 10.29
N LEU A 182 -13.06 2.00 9.96
CA LEU A 182 -11.76 1.80 9.32
C LEU A 182 -10.80 1.04 10.22
N VAL A 183 -10.68 1.41 11.49
CA VAL A 183 -9.81 0.71 12.45
C VAL A 183 -10.29 -0.72 12.66
N ALA A 184 -11.60 -0.92 12.86
CA ALA A 184 -12.19 -2.25 13.01
C ALA A 184 -12.00 -3.12 11.76
N HIS A 185 -12.18 -2.55 10.56
CA HIS A 185 -11.93 -3.21 9.28
C HIS A 185 -10.46 -3.64 9.15
N GLN A 186 -9.52 -2.77 9.50
CA GLN A 186 -8.10 -3.10 9.49
C GLN A 186 -7.76 -4.17 10.54
N ALA A 187 -8.34 -4.10 11.75
CA ALA A 187 -8.13 -5.10 12.77
C ALA A 187 -8.54 -6.50 12.30
N LEU A 188 -9.74 -6.65 11.72
CA LEU A 188 -10.22 -7.94 11.23
C LEU A 188 -9.42 -8.46 10.04
N ASN A 189 -9.03 -7.58 9.09
CA ASN A 189 -8.37 -8.00 7.86
C ASN A 189 -6.85 -8.07 7.98
N LEU A 190 -6.17 -7.06 8.56
CA LEU A 190 -4.72 -7.03 8.64
C LEU A 190 -4.19 -7.77 9.87
N LEU A 191 -4.73 -7.52 11.07
CA LEU A 191 -4.32 -8.25 12.27
C LEU A 191 -4.91 -9.65 12.28
N GLY A 192 -6.22 -9.76 11.98
CA GLY A 192 -6.95 -11.03 11.97
C GLY A 192 -6.55 -11.90 10.79
N PHE A 193 -7.10 -11.65 9.62
CA PHE A 193 -6.92 -12.55 8.47
C PHE A 193 -5.45 -12.68 8.03
N VAL A 194 -4.77 -11.58 7.77
CA VAL A 194 -3.38 -11.59 7.31
C VAL A 194 -2.43 -11.95 8.45
N GLY A 195 -2.52 -11.28 9.60
CA GLY A 195 -1.59 -11.44 10.72
C GLY A 195 -1.58 -12.86 11.28
N LEU A 196 -2.76 -13.45 11.55
CA LEU A 196 -2.85 -14.83 11.98
C LEU A 196 -2.29 -15.80 10.93
N THR A 197 -2.66 -15.62 9.65
CA THR A 197 -2.13 -16.47 8.57
C THR A 197 -0.62 -16.41 8.49
N VAL A 198 -0.04 -15.21 8.59
CA VAL A 198 1.40 -15.00 8.50
C VAL A 198 2.12 -15.66 9.67
N VAL A 199 1.68 -15.43 10.91
CA VAL A 199 2.31 -16.01 12.09
C VAL A 199 2.20 -17.53 12.06
N GLY A 200 1.03 -18.09 11.75
CA GLY A 200 0.86 -19.54 11.57
C GLY A 200 1.77 -20.12 10.49
N THR A 201 1.94 -19.41 9.35
CA THR A 201 2.84 -19.85 8.28
C THR A 201 4.30 -19.79 8.71
N LEU A 202 4.73 -18.74 9.42
CA LEU A 202 6.11 -18.56 9.86
C LEU A 202 6.56 -19.66 10.84
N ILE A 203 5.66 -20.23 11.63
CA ILE A 203 5.96 -21.36 12.53
C ILE A 203 6.63 -22.52 11.77
N THR A 204 6.16 -22.82 10.56
CA THR A 204 6.67 -23.93 9.74
C THR A 204 7.61 -23.49 8.64
N LEU A 205 7.33 -22.35 8.00
CA LEU A 205 8.07 -21.89 6.83
C LEU A 205 9.43 -21.27 7.18
N TRP A 206 9.54 -20.54 8.30
CA TRP A 206 10.80 -19.86 8.65
C TRP A 206 11.94 -20.84 8.94
N PRO A 207 11.76 -21.88 9.81
CA PRO A 207 12.79 -22.90 9.99
C PRO A 207 13.14 -23.61 8.67
N THR A 208 12.15 -23.84 7.81
CA THR A 208 12.33 -24.49 6.51
C THR A 208 13.18 -23.63 5.57
N VAL A 209 12.96 -22.32 5.50
CA VAL A 209 13.75 -21.35 4.72
C VAL A 209 15.19 -21.30 5.23
N LEU A 210 15.38 -21.28 6.54
CA LEU A 210 16.71 -21.30 7.17
C LEU A 210 17.37 -22.69 7.16
N ARG A 211 16.63 -23.73 6.75
CA ARG A 211 17.11 -25.13 6.74
C ARG A 211 17.59 -25.57 8.14
N THR A 212 16.81 -25.23 9.16
CA THR A 212 17.04 -25.61 10.56
C THR A 212 15.89 -26.46 11.08
N LYS A 213 16.09 -27.10 12.23
CA LYS A 213 15.02 -27.85 12.93
C LYS A 213 14.10 -26.86 13.66
N MET A 214 12.83 -27.22 13.76
CA MET A 214 11.88 -26.49 14.59
C MET A 214 12.18 -26.68 16.07
N GLN A 215 11.92 -25.65 16.87
CA GLN A 215 12.10 -25.73 18.34
C GLN A 215 11.09 -26.69 18.97
N PRO A 216 11.45 -27.40 20.02
CA PRO A 216 10.57 -28.39 20.65
C PRO A 216 9.23 -27.82 21.15
N ALA A 217 9.24 -26.60 21.69
CA ALA A 217 8.06 -25.94 22.27
C ALA A 217 7.23 -25.14 21.23
N GLN A 218 7.66 -25.07 19.98
CA GLN A 218 7.12 -24.16 18.95
C GLN A 218 5.63 -24.37 18.67
N ASP A 219 5.12 -25.60 18.71
CA ASP A 219 3.69 -25.87 18.55
C ASP A 219 2.86 -25.37 19.75
N ARG A 220 3.37 -25.55 20.98
CA ARG A 220 2.73 -25.01 22.20
C ARG A 220 2.70 -23.48 22.17
N HIS A 221 3.83 -22.84 21.85
CA HIS A 221 3.89 -21.38 21.69
C HIS A 221 2.94 -20.90 20.60
N GLY A 222 2.82 -21.64 19.49
CA GLY A 222 1.84 -21.37 18.44
C GLY A 222 0.39 -21.37 18.94
N LYS A 223 -0.01 -22.37 19.73
CA LYS A 223 -1.37 -22.45 20.29
C LYS A 223 -1.67 -21.30 21.26
N ILE A 224 -0.72 -20.95 22.12
CA ILE A 224 -0.86 -19.80 23.04
C ILE A 224 -0.95 -18.49 22.24
N SER A 225 -0.06 -18.31 21.28
CA SER A 225 -0.04 -17.14 20.40
C SER A 225 -1.36 -16.97 19.65
N LEU A 226 -1.92 -18.05 19.09
CA LEU A 226 -3.22 -18.00 18.40
C LEU A 226 -4.33 -17.50 19.33
N CYS A 227 -4.43 -18.02 20.53
CA CYS A 227 -5.46 -17.57 21.51
C CYS A 227 -5.27 -16.08 21.84
N VAL A 228 -4.05 -15.67 22.17
CA VAL A 228 -3.73 -14.26 22.51
C VAL A 228 -4.05 -13.34 21.34
N MET A 229 -3.60 -13.67 20.14
CA MET A 229 -3.83 -12.84 18.95
C MET A 229 -5.31 -12.78 18.56
N PHE A 230 -6.05 -13.88 18.68
CA PHE A 230 -7.48 -13.88 18.37
C PHE A 230 -8.28 -12.99 19.31
N VAL A 231 -8.03 -13.08 20.63
CA VAL A 231 -8.63 -12.19 21.65
C VAL A 231 -8.20 -10.74 21.41
N ALA A 232 -6.93 -10.52 21.06
CA ALA A 232 -6.41 -9.20 20.74
C ALA A 232 -7.14 -8.54 19.55
N VAL A 233 -7.41 -9.30 18.48
CA VAL A 233 -8.21 -8.81 17.34
C VAL A 233 -9.62 -8.47 17.77
N ALA A 234 -10.27 -9.30 18.58
CA ALA A 234 -11.60 -9.02 19.10
C ALA A 234 -11.61 -7.75 19.98
N ALA A 235 -10.62 -7.57 20.87
CA ALA A 235 -10.50 -6.37 21.70
C ALA A 235 -10.26 -5.11 20.88
N THR A 236 -9.37 -5.17 19.85
CA THR A 236 -9.11 -4.04 18.96
C THR A 236 -10.37 -3.65 18.18
N THR A 237 -11.07 -4.64 17.63
CA THR A 237 -12.30 -4.42 16.84
C THR A 237 -13.41 -3.82 17.70
N THR A 238 -13.68 -4.41 18.87
CA THR A 238 -14.72 -3.94 19.79
C THR A 238 -14.36 -2.54 20.32
N GLY A 239 -13.11 -2.34 20.73
CA GLY A 239 -12.63 -1.03 21.20
C GLY A 239 -12.81 0.06 20.15
N ALA A 240 -12.49 -0.21 18.90
CA ALA A 240 -12.67 0.73 17.80
C ALA A 240 -14.16 1.04 17.55
N LEU A 241 -15.03 0.03 17.43
CA LEU A 241 -16.45 0.21 17.16
C LEU A 241 -17.17 0.96 18.31
N CYS A 242 -16.80 0.66 19.55
CA CYS A 242 -17.37 1.34 20.72
C CYS A 242 -16.74 2.73 20.99
N GLY A 243 -15.67 3.10 20.28
CA GLY A 243 -14.91 4.33 20.54
C GLY A 243 -14.05 4.26 21.81
N LEU A 244 -13.79 3.06 22.33
CA LEU A 244 -12.93 2.81 23.49
C LEU A 244 -11.48 2.63 23.00
N TRP A 245 -10.83 3.74 22.64
CA TRP A 245 -9.52 3.73 22.00
C TRP A 245 -8.42 3.10 22.84
N TRP A 246 -8.50 3.24 24.17
CA TRP A 246 -7.60 2.54 25.11
C TRP A 246 -7.70 1.01 24.99
N LEU A 247 -8.93 0.47 24.78
CA LEU A 247 -9.15 -0.95 24.57
C LEU A 247 -8.60 -1.39 23.20
N ALA A 248 -8.77 -0.56 22.17
CA ALA A 248 -8.19 -0.83 20.86
C ALA A 248 -6.65 -0.83 20.91
N ALA A 249 -6.04 0.12 21.62
CA ALA A 249 -4.59 0.17 21.83
C ALA A 249 -4.07 -1.05 22.62
N LEU A 250 -4.78 -1.44 23.68
CA LEU A 250 -4.47 -2.64 24.47
C LEU A 250 -4.56 -3.90 23.59
N GLY A 251 -5.58 -3.99 22.73
CA GLY A 251 -5.73 -5.08 21.78
C GLY A 251 -4.55 -5.18 20.82
N VAL A 252 -4.12 -4.05 20.20
CA VAL A 252 -2.93 -4.06 19.32
C VAL A 252 -1.66 -4.45 20.09
N THR A 253 -1.50 -3.97 21.33
CA THR A 253 -0.36 -4.33 22.19
C THR A 253 -0.38 -5.83 22.52
N ALA A 254 -1.54 -6.38 22.88
CA ALA A 254 -1.69 -7.83 23.13
C ALA A 254 -1.40 -8.63 21.84
N HIS A 255 -1.73 -8.12 20.67
CA HIS A 255 -1.39 -8.75 19.40
C HIS A 255 0.12 -8.82 19.18
N ILE A 256 0.86 -7.75 19.52
CA ILE A 256 2.33 -7.73 19.50
C ILE A 256 2.88 -8.81 20.47
N VAL A 257 2.32 -8.91 21.67
CA VAL A 257 2.72 -9.95 22.64
C VAL A 257 2.51 -11.35 22.05
N GLY A 258 1.35 -11.58 21.41
CA GLY A 258 1.08 -12.84 20.71
C GLY A 258 2.14 -13.17 19.64
N ILE A 259 2.56 -12.19 18.85
CA ILE A 259 3.64 -12.35 17.86
C ILE A 259 4.97 -12.65 18.56
N CYS A 260 5.31 -11.93 19.64
CA CYS A 260 6.56 -12.10 20.38
C CYS A 260 6.72 -13.49 21.00
N ILE A 261 5.62 -14.15 21.37
CA ILE A 261 5.65 -15.55 21.86
C ILE A 261 6.27 -16.49 20.80
N VAL A 262 5.88 -16.33 19.53
CA VAL A 262 6.43 -17.14 18.43
C VAL A 262 7.78 -16.58 17.96
N LEU A 263 7.96 -15.26 18.01
CA LEU A 263 9.18 -14.58 17.55
C LEU A 263 10.43 -15.08 18.29
N GLY A 264 10.33 -15.44 19.57
CA GLY A 264 11.42 -16.03 20.32
C GLY A 264 11.97 -17.31 19.66
N ASP A 265 11.07 -18.19 19.21
CA ASP A 265 11.43 -19.40 18.48
C ASP A 265 12.04 -19.10 17.11
N LEU A 266 11.51 -18.10 16.39
CA LEU A 266 12.01 -17.68 15.09
C LEU A 266 13.42 -17.08 15.20
N VAL A 267 13.66 -16.26 16.23
CA VAL A 267 14.99 -15.69 16.54
C VAL A 267 15.98 -16.78 16.93
N ALA A 268 15.57 -17.74 17.74
CA ALA A 268 16.41 -18.89 18.08
C ALA A 268 16.83 -19.70 16.83
N CYS A 269 15.89 -19.91 15.90
CA CYS A 269 16.21 -20.51 14.59
C CYS A 269 17.21 -19.68 13.80
N ALA A 270 17.04 -18.36 13.76
CA ALA A 270 17.94 -17.45 13.05
C ALA A 270 19.33 -17.33 13.72
N ALA A 271 19.40 -17.37 15.04
CA ALA A 271 20.67 -17.39 15.77
C ALA A 271 21.47 -18.68 15.49
N HIS A 272 20.77 -19.82 15.40
CA HIS A 272 21.40 -21.09 15.03
C HIS A 272 21.89 -21.11 13.59
N LYS A 273 21.07 -20.54 12.66
CA LYS A 273 21.39 -20.48 11.25
C LYS A 273 20.86 -19.17 10.64
N PRO A 274 21.72 -18.13 10.60
CA PRO A 274 21.30 -16.81 10.13
C PRO A 274 20.85 -16.82 8.67
N PRO A 275 19.93 -15.92 8.27
CA PRO A 275 19.53 -15.72 6.88
C PRO A 275 20.74 -15.47 5.99
N ARG A 276 20.80 -16.14 4.83
CA ARG A 276 21.94 -16.01 3.88
C ARG A 276 21.50 -15.78 2.44
N ASP A 277 20.22 -15.82 2.18
CA ASP A 277 19.64 -15.71 0.86
C ASP A 277 18.47 -14.70 0.83
N PHE A 278 18.01 -14.36 -0.38
CA PHE A 278 17.00 -13.34 -0.59
C PHE A 278 15.71 -13.60 0.22
N PRO A 279 15.11 -14.80 0.23
CA PRO A 279 13.90 -15.08 1.04
C PRO A 279 14.11 -14.78 2.51
N GLY A 280 15.23 -15.22 3.09
CA GLY A 280 15.53 -15.02 4.50
C GLY A 280 15.67 -13.54 4.86
N PHE A 281 16.39 -12.75 4.04
CA PHE A 281 16.53 -11.30 4.27
C PHE A 281 15.21 -10.57 4.16
N THR A 282 14.44 -10.85 3.12
CA THR A 282 13.19 -10.13 2.82
C THR A 282 12.09 -10.48 3.82
N MET A 283 11.94 -11.76 4.20
CA MET A 283 10.97 -12.17 5.21
C MET A 283 11.33 -11.63 6.59
N GLY A 284 12.64 -11.63 6.96
CA GLY A 284 13.11 -11.04 8.22
C GLY A 284 12.80 -9.54 8.29
N ALA A 285 13.10 -8.80 7.23
CA ALA A 285 12.77 -7.37 7.14
C ALA A 285 11.26 -7.12 7.22
N ALA A 286 10.44 -7.95 6.58
CA ALA A 286 8.98 -7.84 6.63
C ALA A 286 8.44 -8.01 8.06
N ILE A 287 9.00 -8.92 8.85
CA ILE A 287 8.64 -9.10 10.27
C ILE A 287 8.99 -7.83 11.06
N CYS A 288 10.16 -7.24 10.84
CA CYS A 288 10.54 -5.97 11.48
C CYS A 288 9.57 -4.84 11.12
N TRP A 289 9.22 -4.68 9.85
CA TRP A 289 8.25 -3.67 9.42
C TRP A 289 6.85 -3.89 10.01
N MET A 290 6.41 -5.14 10.14
CA MET A 290 5.16 -5.48 10.81
C MET A 290 5.16 -5.01 12.27
N LEU A 291 6.21 -5.27 13.02
CA LEU A 291 6.33 -4.86 14.41
C LEU A 291 6.40 -3.34 14.57
N VAL A 292 7.16 -2.65 13.70
CA VAL A 292 7.22 -1.17 13.68
C VAL A 292 5.85 -0.58 13.40
N TRP A 293 5.12 -1.12 12.42
CA TRP A 293 3.77 -0.66 12.10
C TRP A 293 2.80 -0.87 13.27
N LEU A 294 2.82 -2.06 13.89
CA LEU A 294 1.94 -2.36 15.03
C LEU A 294 2.25 -1.48 16.24
N ALA A 295 3.53 -1.26 16.55
CA ALA A 295 3.94 -0.38 17.64
C ALA A 295 3.48 1.08 17.38
N TRP A 296 3.61 1.55 16.15
CA TRP A 296 3.13 2.87 15.75
C TRP A 296 1.60 2.97 15.82
N LEU A 297 0.88 1.93 15.38
CA LEU A 297 -0.58 1.90 15.49
C LEU A 297 -1.04 1.91 16.95
N ALA A 298 -0.42 1.09 17.81
CA ALA A 298 -0.73 1.07 19.24
C ALA A 298 -0.49 2.44 19.90
N TRP A 299 0.65 3.09 19.57
CA TRP A 299 0.97 4.43 20.06
C TRP A 299 -0.04 5.48 19.59
N LYS A 300 -0.42 5.46 18.30
CA LYS A 300 -1.42 6.38 17.74
C LYS A 300 -2.79 6.21 18.41
N LEU A 301 -3.25 4.99 18.61
CA LEU A 301 -4.50 4.70 19.29
C LEU A 301 -4.49 5.16 20.76
N ALA A 302 -3.36 4.98 21.44
CA ALA A 302 -3.21 5.39 22.84
C ALA A 302 -3.09 6.90 23.01
N SER A 303 -2.35 7.60 22.11
CA SER A 303 -2.02 9.02 22.25
C SER A 303 -3.10 9.95 21.68
N ASN A 304 -3.72 9.60 20.56
CA ASN A 304 -4.66 10.47 19.86
C ASN A 304 -6.13 10.18 20.19
N GLY A 305 -6.45 8.96 20.67
CA GLY A 305 -7.76 8.59 21.17
C GLY A 305 -8.92 9.09 20.31
N THR A 306 -9.78 9.94 20.89
CA THR A 306 -10.96 10.53 20.24
C THR A 306 -10.65 11.50 19.09
N ARG A 307 -9.40 11.95 18.94
CA ARG A 307 -8.95 12.86 17.86
C ARG A 307 -8.38 12.15 16.66
N LEU A 308 -8.39 10.81 16.68
CA LEU A 308 -7.89 10.02 15.57
C LEU A 308 -8.82 10.16 14.37
N LEU A 309 -8.27 10.60 13.24
CA LEU A 309 -8.98 10.71 11.98
C LEU A 309 -8.58 9.58 11.02
N ALA A 310 -9.49 9.21 10.12
CA ALA A 310 -9.21 8.17 9.12
C ALA A 310 -7.95 8.46 8.30
N ASP A 311 -7.68 9.73 7.98
CA ASP A 311 -6.51 10.16 7.21
C ASP A 311 -5.18 9.92 7.93
N ASP A 312 -5.15 10.02 9.28
CA ASP A 312 -3.97 9.69 10.08
C ASP A 312 -3.58 8.22 9.92
N ILE A 313 -4.59 7.35 9.84
CA ILE A 313 -4.40 5.92 9.66
C ILE A 313 -3.91 5.59 8.25
N PHE A 314 -4.31 6.36 7.24
CA PHE A 314 -3.81 6.18 5.87
C PHE A 314 -2.30 6.42 5.72
N THR A 315 -1.70 7.26 6.58
CA THR A 315 -0.24 7.47 6.57
C THR A 315 0.53 6.20 6.90
N LEU A 316 -0.08 5.28 7.65
CA LEU A 316 0.48 3.97 8.03
C LEU A 316 0.46 2.94 6.89
N SER A 317 -0.21 3.23 5.76
CA SER A 317 -0.41 2.26 4.68
C SER A 317 0.89 1.81 4.01
N VAL A 318 1.90 2.68 3.89
CA VAL A 318 3.17 2.35 3.21
C VAL A 318 3.96 1.29 3.99
N PRO A 319 4.25 1.43 5.29
CA PRO A 319 4.94 0.38 6.05
C PRO A 319 4.21 -0.96 6.02
N VAL A 320 2.89 -0.99 6.14
CA VAL A 320 2.13 -2.25 6.19
C VAL A 320 1.99 -2.91 4.83
N ILE A 321 1.69 -2.16 3.77
CA ILE A 321 1.47 -2.74 2.43
C ILE A 321 2.80 -3.09 1.78
N VAL A 322 3.75 -2.17 1.79
CA VAL A 322 5.02 -2.30 1.07
C VAL A 322 6.07 -2.97 1.94
N GLY A 323 6.26 -2.48 3.17
CA GLY A 323 7.28 -2.98 4.09
C GLY A 323 6.97 -4.38 4.61
N PHE A 324 5.75 -4.64 5.02
CA PHE A 324 5.36 -5.94 5.56
C PHE A 324 4.79 -6.86 4.47
N LEU A 325 3.64 -6.55 3.89
CA LEU A 325 2.84 -7.50 3.11
C LEU A 325 3.52 -7.90 1.80
N LEU A 326 3.92 -6.95 0.96
CA LEU A 326 4.58 -7.24 -0.33
C LEU A 326 5.96 -7.87 -0.14
N GLN A 327 6.76 -7.39 0.83
CA GLN A 327 8.06 -7.99 1.08
C GLN A 327 7.96 -9.43 1.57
N LEU A 328 7.03 -9.71 2.50
CA LEU A 328 6.81 -11.06 2.99
C LEU A 328 6.38 -12.00 1.87
N LEU A 329 5.43 -11.56 1.05
CA LEU A 329 4.91 -12.33 -0.07
C LEU A 329 6.00 -12.63 -1.09
N ILE A 330 6.78 -11.62 -1.50
CA ILE A 330 7.88 -11.77 -2.45
C ILE A 330 8.96 -12.70 -1.87
N GLY A 331 9.27 -12.57 -0.59
CA GLY A 331 10.21 -13.45 0.11
C GLY A 331 9.75 -14.90 0.10
N ALA A 332 8.51 -15.15 0.53
CA ALA A 332 7.92 -16.48 0.56
C ALA A 332 7.83 -17.09 -0.86
N MET A 333 7.35 -16.34 -1.85
CA MET A 333 7.26 -16.80 -3.24
C MET A 333 8.64 -17.12 -3.81
N SER A 334 9.68 -16.33 -3.49
CA SER A 334 11.05 -16.59 -3.95
C SER A 334 11.60 -17.95 -3.47
N TYR A 335 11.13 -18.42 -2.31
CA TYR A 335 11.45 -19.76 -1.80
C TYR A 335 10.54 -20.85 -2.38
N LEU A 336 9.22 -20.60 -2.39
CA LEU A 336 8.23 -21.63 -2.70
C LEU A 336 8.14 -21.95 -4.20
N MET A 337 8.28 -20.96 -5.09
CA MET A 337 8.13 -21.18 -6.54
C MET A 337 9.14 -22.19 -7.11
N PRO A 338 10.45 -22.14 -6.81
CA PRO A 338 11.39 -23.16 -7.24
C PRO A 338 11.08 -24.56 -6.68
N MET A 339 10.59 -24.63 -5.42
CA MET A 339 10.23 -25.89 -4.78
C MET A 339 9.04 -26.56 -5.46
N VAL A 340 8.00 -25.78 -5.76
CA VAL A 340 6.78 -26.26 -6.47
C VAL A 340 7.08 -26.62 -7.92
N MET A 341 7.99 -25.91 -8.61
CA MET A 341 8.45 -26.29 -9.94
C MET A 341 9.03 -27.70 -9.93
N GLY A 342 9.74 -28.09 -8.88
CA GLY A 342 10.23 -29.44 -8.63
C GLY A 342 11.27 -29.90 -9.64
N GLY A 343 11.19 -31.18 -10.04
CA GLY A 343 12.14 -31.78 -10.98
C GLY A 343 13.37 -32.43 -10.32
N GLY A 344 13.47 -32.37 -9.00
CA GLY A 344 14.55 -32.96 -8.21
C GLY A 344 15.66 -31.96 -7.82
N PRO A 345 16.61 -32.39 -6.97
CA PRO A 345 17.57 -31.49 -6.32
C PRO A 345 18.42 -30.63 -7.29
N LYS A 346 18.78 -31.17 -8.44
CA LYS A 346 19.59 -30.46 -9.47
C LYS A 346 18.82 -29.25 -10.04
N ILE A 347 17.54 -29.46 -10.41
CA ILE A 347 16.72 -28.41 -11.01
C ILE A 347 16.36 -27.35 -9.97
N VAL A 348 15.93 -27.77 -8.75
CA VAL A 348 15.61 -26.86 -7.66
C VAL A 348 16.84 -26.00 -7.29
N ARG A 349 18.03 -26.56 -7.26
CA ARG A 349 19.27 -25.83 -6.96
C ARG A 349 19.58 -24.78 -8.03
N ALA A 350 19.44 -25.16 -9.32
CA ALA A 350 19.68 -24.25 -10.45
C ALA A 350 18.66 -23.09 -10.49
N THR A 351 17.38 -23.36 -10.22
CA THR A 351 16.30 -22.37 -10.19
C THR A 351 16.43 -21.45 -8.99
N ASN A 352 16.75 -21.98 -7.78
CA ASN A 352 17.04 -21.17 -6.60
C ASN A 352 18.22 -20.21 -6.83
N ALA A 353 19.29 -20.65 -7.49
CA ALA A 353 20.43 -19.79 -7.77
C ALA A 353 20.06 -18.57 -8.61
N LYS A 354 19.10 -18.69 -9.54
CA LYS A 354 18.58 -17.55 -10.33
C LYS A 354 17.65 -16.67 -9.53
N MET A 355 16.76 -17.26 -8.74
CA MET A 355 15.76 -16.52 -7.94
C MET A 355 16.41 -15.70 -6.83
N HIS A 356 17.48 -16.22 -6.21
CA HIS A 356 18.17 -15.58 -5.08
C HIS A 356 19.37 -14.71 -5.51
N ALA A 357 19.60 -14.56 -6.83
CA ALA A 357 20.70 -13.73 -7.34
C ALA A 357 20.63 -12.31 -6.78
N TYR A 358 21.79 -11.79 -6.35
CA TYR A 358 21.94 -10.45 -5.76
C TYR A 358 21.02 -10.18 -4.55
N GLY A 359 20.68 -11.22 -3.79
CA GLY A 359 19.65 -11.16 -2.76
C GLY A 359 19.88 -10.08 -1.71
N ALA A 360 21.09 -9.94 -1.18
CA ALA A 360 21.42 -8.92 -0.18
C ALA A 360 21.29 -7.49 -0.76
N LEU A 361 21.80 -7.25 -1.97
CA LEU A 361 21.68 -5.95 -2.65
C LEU A 361 20.22 -5.54 -2.83
N ARG A 362 19.40 -6.45 -3.35
CA ARG A 362 17.97 -6.22 -3.58
C ARG A 362 17.23 -5.90 -2.28
N ALA A 363 17.46 -6.70 -1.23
CA ALA A 363 16.84 -6.50 0.07
C ALA A 363 17.27 -5.17 0.71
N THR A 364 18.55 -4.80 0.62
CA THR A 364 19.07 -3.55 1.18
C THR A 364 18.51 -2.33 0.46
N ILE A 365 18.51 -2.32 -0.89
CA ILE A 365 17.92 -1.22 -1.68
C ILE A 365 16.44 -1.04 -1.34
N THR A 366 15.68 -2.14 -1.26
CA THR A 366 14.25 -2.09 -0.91
C THR A 366 14.03 -1.44 0.46
N ASN A 367 14.76 -1.89 1.49
CA ASN A 367 14.52 -1.45 2.86
C ASN A 367 15.11 -0.06 3.15
N ALA A 368 16.28 0.26 2.61
CA ALA A 368 16.84 1.61 2.73
C ALA A 368 16.00 2.64 1.95
N GLY A 369 15.52 2.28 0.75
CA GLY A 369 14.58 3.10 0.01
C GLY A 369 13.27 3.33 0.78
N LEU A 370 12.74 2.28 1.41
CA LEU A 370 11.52 2.38 2.21
C LEU A 370 11.70 3.25 3.46
N LEU A 371 12.84 3.17 4.13
CA LEU A 371 13.17 4.08 5.22
C LEU A 371 13.21 5.54 4.76
N LEU A 372 13.87 5.81 3.62
CA LEU A 372 13.86 7.15 3.03
C LEU A 372 12.44 7.61 2.67
N TRP A 373 11.62 6.73 2.08
CA TRP A 373 10.25 7.06 1.73
C TRP A 373 9.39 7.45 2.94
N VAL A 374 9.54 6.72 4.05
CA VAL A 374 8.71 6.91 5.25
C VAL A 374 9.22 8.07 6.12
N LEU A 375 10.55 8.23 6.26
CA LEU A 375 11.16 9.15 7.22
C LEU A 375 11.56 10.50 6.60
N ALA A 376 11.71 10.59 5.27
CA ALA A 376 12.18 11.82 4.66
C ALA A 376 11.17 12.96 4.79
N MET A 377 11.65 14.13 5.20
CA MET A 377 10.88 15.37 5.26
C MET A 377 10.80 16.05 3.89
N GLY A 378 11.85 15.98 3.08
CA GLY A 378 11.92 16.58 1.75
C GLY A 378 11.16 15.77 0.68
N THR A 379 10.62 16.47 -0.30
CA THR A 379 9.79 15.88 -1.36
C THR A 379 10.62 15.00 -2.31
N TRP A 380 11.80 15.47 -2.73
CA TRP A 380 12.67 14.73 -3.63
C TRP A 380 13.29 13.51 -2.96
N THR A 381 13.78 13.64 -1.74
CA THR A 381 14.29 12.52 -0.94
C THR A 381 13.24 11.44 -0.78
N ARG A 382 11.98 11.82 -0.50
CA ARG A 382 10.84 10.89 -0.41
C ARG A 382 10.55 10.19 -1.74
N ARG A 383 10.53 10.93 -2.86
CA ARG A 383 10.32 10.36 -4.21
C ARG A 383 11.43 9.37 -4.58
N ILE A 384 12.68 9.71 -4.32
CA ILE A 384 13.83 8.82 -4.56
C ILE A 384 13.71 7.55 -3.71
N GLY A 385 13.36 7.68 -2.43
CA GLY A 385 13.09 6.53 -1.56
C GLY A 385 11.99 5.61 -2.11
N MET A 386 10.90 6.18 -2.61
CA MET A 386 9.83 5.44 -3.28
C MET A 386 10.35 4.68 -4.51
N VAL A 387 11.09 5.35 -5.39
CA VAL A 387 11.65 4.73 -6.62
C VAL A 387 12.58 3.58 -6.26
N LEU A 388 13.50 3.76 -5.32
CA LEU A 388 14.41 2.70 -4.86
C LEU A 388 13.64 1.49 -4.33
N THR A 389 12.60 1.71 -3.54
CA THR A 389 11.76 0.65 -2.99
C THR A 389 11.06 -0.12 -4.10
N VAL A 390 10.40 0.58 -5.02
CA VAL A 390 9.67 -0.02 -6.13
C VAL A 390 10.62 -0.80 -7.05
N VAL A 391 11.77 -0.24 -7.41
CA VAL A 391 12.81 -0.92 -8.22
C VAL A 391 13.30 -2.16 -7.50
N GLY A 392 13.60 -2.08 -6.20
CA GLY A 392 14.04 -3.21 -5.40
C GLY A 392 13.04 -4.37 -5.43
N LEU A 393 11.75 -4.08 -5.20
CA LEU A 393 10.66 -5.08 -5.26
C LEU A 393 10.43 -5.61 -6.69
N ALA A 394 10.47 -4.74 -7.70
CA ALA A 394 10.25 -5.10 -9.09
C ALA A 394 11.30 -6.07 -9.64
N THR A 395 12.52 -6.12 -9.04
CA THR A 395 13.54 -7.12 -9.36
C THR A 395 13.06 -8.58 -9.20
N PHE A 396 11.98 -8.80 -8.48
CA PHE A 396 11.31 -10.11 -8.38
C PHE A 396 10.86 -10.64 -9.74
N LEU A 397 10.37 -9.78 -10.62
CA LEU A 397 9.87 -10.18 -11.94
C LEU A 397 10.98 -10.75 -12.87
N PRO A 398 12.10 -10.04 -13.11
CA PRO A 398 13.20 -10.60 -13.90
C PRO A 398 13.83 -11.82 -13.25
N ALA A 399 13.92 -11.90 -11.91
CA ALA A 399 14.40 -13.08 -11.22
C ALA A 399 13.48 -14.31 -11.46
N THR A 400 12.16 -14.10 -11.39
CA THR A 400 11.17 -15.13 -11.72
C THR A 400 11.27 -15.56 -13.18
N ALA A 401 11.42 -14.64 -14.12
CA ALA A 401 11.61 -14.95 -15.52
C ALA A 401 12.89 -15.76 -15.76
N ALA A 402 14.00 -15.40 -15.11
CA ALA A 402 15.25 -16.13 -15.19
C ALA A 402 15.12 -17.55 -14.59
N MET A 403 14.43 -17.70 -13.48
CA MET A 403 14.10 -19.00 -12.87
C MET A 403 13.31 -19.89 -13.84
N VAL A 404 12.23 -19.37 -14.44
CA VAL A 404 11.40 -20.10 -15.39
C VAL A 404 12.17 -20.50 -16.64
N ARG A 405 12.95 -19.56 -17.23
CA ARG A 405 13.80 -19.83 -18.40
C ARG A 405 14.85 -20.91 -18.13
N THR A 406 15.35 -21.03 -16.90
CA THR A 406 16.30 -22.07 -16.50
C THR A 406 15.60 -23.40 -16.22
N GLY A 407 14.47 -23.38 -15.50
CA GLY A 407 13.83 -24.60 -14.99
C GLY A 407 13.02 -25.34 -16.03
N VAL A 408 12.28 -24.64 -16.91
CA VAL A 408 11.39 -25.29 -17.89
C VAL A 408 12.14 -26.18 -18.90
N PRO A 409 13.27 -25.76 -19.51
CA PRO A 409 14.04 -26.64 -20.39
C PRO A 409 14.57 -27.89 -19.67
N MET A 410 15.11 -27.71 -18.45
CA MET A 410 15.61 -28.83 -17.63
C MET A 410 14.53 -29.84 -17.27
N LEU A 411 13.30 -29.37 -17.00
CA LEU A 411 12.13 -30.24 -16.74
C LEU A 411 11.70 -31.01 -17.99
N LYS A 412 11.70 -30.36 -19.16
CA LYS A 412 11.38 -31.00 -20.45
C LYS A 412 12.40 -32.08 -20.78
N GLU A 413 13.68 -31.79 -20.62
CA GLU A 413 14.76 -32.75 -20.86
C GLU A 413 14.65 -33.96 -19.91
N LYS A 414 14.45 -33.72 -18.61
CA LYS A 414 14.20 -34.81 -17.66
C LYS A 414 12.98 -35.66 -18.03
N GLY A 415 11.91 -35.03 -18.53
CA GLY A 415 10.71 -35.73 -19.01
C GLY A 415 11.01 -36.62 -20.21
N ARG A 416 11.80 -36.12 -21.20
CA ARG A 416 12.26 -36.91 -22.35
C ARG A 416 13.10 -38.13 -21.95
N GLN A 417 14.06 -37.92 -21.01
CA GLN A 417 14.91 -39.00 -20.49
C GLN A 417 14.09 -40.07 -19.76
N MET A 418 13.08 -39.66 -18.96
CA MET A 418 12.18 -40.61 -18.32
C MET A 418 11.31 -41.40 -19.33
N ALA A 419 10.81 -40.72 -20.37
CA ALA A 419 10.03 -41.36 -21.42
C ALA A 419 10.89 -42.38 -22.23
N ALA A 420 12.13 -41.97 -22.57
CA ALA A 420 13.06 -42.86 -23.27
C ALA A 420 13.41 -44.11 -22.42
N ARG A 421 13.68 -43.95 -21.13
CA ARG A 421 13.92 -45.07 -20.21
C ARG A 421 12.70 -45.99 -20.09
N LYS A 422 11.50 -45.43 -20.05
CA LYS A 422 10.28 -46.26 -20.02
C LYS A 422 10.09 -47.01 -21.30
N ALA A 423 10.30 -46.40 -22.47
CA ALA A 423 10.22 -47.09 -23.77
C ALA A 423 11.26 -48.20 -23.90
N ALA A 424 12.52 -47.98 -23.46
CA ALA A 424 13.56 -49.02 -23.45
C ALA A 424 13.20 -50.21 -22.52
N SER A 425 12.57 -49.93 -21.36
CA SER A 425 12.12 -51.01 -20.46
C SER A 425 10.88 -51.81 -21.00
N GLU A 426 10.05 -51.20 -21.85
CA GLU A 426 8.90 -51.85 -22.48
C GLU A 426 9.29 -52.71 -23.71
N ILE A 427 10.45 -52.41 -24.36
CA ILE A 427 10.97 -53.14 -25.51
C ILE A 427 11.70 -54.44 -25.09
N GLY A 428 11.86 -54.67 -23.79
CA GLY A 428 12.46 -55.93 -23.31
C GLY A 428 13.97 -56.09 -23.51
N GLU A 429 14.66 -55.02 -23.80
CA GLU A 429 16.11 -54.99 -23.82
C GLU A 429 16.66 -54.95 -22.37
N ALA A 430 16.65 -56.13 -21.70
CA ALA A 430 17.43 -56.36 -20.52
C ALA A 430 18.91 -56.17 -20.92
N PRO A 431 19.71 -55.41 -20.18
CA PRO A 431 21.15 -55.33 -20.43
C PRO A 431 21.72 -56.71 -20.26
N ASP A 432 22.35 -57.24 -21.36
CA ASP A 432 23.14 -58.43 -21.36
C ASP A 432 24.19 -58.42 -20.25
N PRO A 433 24.20 -59.39 -19.32
CA PRO A 433 25.13 -59.37 -18.19
C PRO A 433 26.58 -59.64 -18.55
N ASP A 434 26.94 -59.88 -19.87
CA ASP A 434 28.22 -60.45 -20.21
C ASP A 434 29.16 -59.58 -21.05
N ASN A 435 29.04 -58.28 -21.07
CA ASN A 435 30.06 -57.46 -21.78
C ASN A 435 30.60 -56.24 -20.97
N GLY A 436 31.74 -56.50 -20.31
CA GLY A 436 32.77 -55.53 -19.99
C GLY A 436 32.84 -55.03 -18.52
N PRO A 437 34.04 -54.68 -18.04
CA PRO A 437 34.33 -54.57 -16.62
C PRO A 437 33.86 -53.27 -16.04
N ALA A 438 32.69 -53.24 -15.43
CA ALA A 438 32.33 -52.20 -14.48
C ALA A 438 32.46 -52.78 -13.09
N GLN A 439 33.46 -52.35 -12.35
CA GLN A 439 33.65 -52.66 -10.96
C GLN A 439 32.36 -52.43 -10.19
N ALA A 440 31.70 -53.53 -9.80
CA ALA A 440 30.60 -53.52 -8.86
C ALA A 440 31.13 -53.13 -7.48
N ALA A 441 30.74 -51.97 -7.02
CA ALA A 441 30.85 -51.66 -5.59
C ALA A 441 29.97 -52.65 -4.79
N PRO A 442 30.48 -53.27 -3.70
CA PRO A 442 29.77 -54.29 -2.98
C PRO A 442 28.50 -53.73 -2.37
N VAL A 443 27.37 -54.45 -2.57
CA VAL A 443 26.13 -54.23 -1.84
C VAL A 443 26.40 -54.54 -0.36
N ALA A 444 26.57 -53.49 0.45
CA ALA A 444 26.69 -53.63 1.90
C ALA A 444 25.33 -54.11 2.41
N SER A 445 25.35 -55.35 2.92
CA SER A 445 24.31 -55.91 3.75
C SER A 445 24.01 -54.96 4.91
N LEU A 446 22.72 -54.67 5.14
CA LEU A 446 22.24 -53.89 6.29
C LEU A 446 22.49 -54.68 7.59
N ASP A 447 23.65 -54.51 8.16
CA ASP A 447 23.93 -54.93 9.53
C ASP A 447 23.42 -53.83 10.49
N ARG A 448 22.46 -54.21 11.33
CA ARG A 448 21.72 -53.32 12.25
C ARG A 448 22.49 -53.02 13.54
N SER A 449 23.81 -53.16 13.58
CA SER A 449 24.60 -52.96 14.79
C SER A 449 25.82 -52.04 14.60
N ALA A 450 25.68 -50.94 13.84
CA ALA A 450 26.72 -49.91 13.83
C ALA A 450 26.25 -48.72 14.68
N THR A 451 26.78 -48.63 15.89
CA THR A 451 26.79 -47.44 16.73
C THR A 451 27.19 -46.22 15.91
N SER A 452 26.25 -45.28 15.73
CA SER A 452 26.50 -44.03 15.05
C SER A 452 27.60 -43.24 15.76
N LYS A 453 28.77 -43.12 15.15
CA LYS A 453 29.74 -42.08 15.53
C LYS A 453 29.04 -40.71 15.44
N PRO A 454 29.27 -39.82 16.42
CA PRO A 454 28.78 -38.46 16.32
C PRO A 454 29.31 -37.82 15.05
N VAL A 455 28.40 -37.37 14.15
CA VAL A 455 28.79 -36.56 13.00
C VAL A 455 29.30 -35.26 13.57
N GLU A 456 30.60 -35.01 13.48
CA GLU A 456 31.19 -33.72 13.77
C GLU A 456 30.43 -32.64 12.97
N PRO A 457 30.01 -31.55 13.62
CA PRO A 457 29.35 -30.46 12.88
C PRO A 457 30.31 -29.94 11.83
N ALA A 458 29.91 -30.01 10.56
CA ALA A 458 30.68 -29.45 9.46
C ALA A 458 31.03 -27.98 9.80
N PRO A 459 32.31 -27.56 9.60
CA PRO A 459 32.75 -26.23 9.95
C PRO A 459 31.80 -25.20 9.32
N THR A 460 31.34 -24.26 10.13
CA THR A 460 30.48 -23.16 9.69
C THR A 460 31.20 -22.40 8.59
N ALA A 461 30.74 -22.50 7.35
CA ALA A 461 31.32 -21.76 6.23
C ALA A 461 31.31 -20.25 6.58
N PRO A 462 32.39 -19.52 6.34
CA PRO A 462 32.49 -18.10 6.66
C PRO A 462 31.35 -17.32 5.99
N PRO A 463 30.97 -16.15 6.54
CA PRO A 463 29.90 -15.34 6.00
C PRO A 463 30.17 -15.09 4.51
N ASN A 464 29.17 -15.32 3.67
CA ASN A 464 29.30 -15.26 2.23
C ASN A 464 29.74 -13.83 1.81
N ARG A 465 31.03 -13.65 1.47
CA ARG A 465 31.60 -12.36 1.09
C ARG A 465 30.77 -11.63 0.04
N ARG A 466 30.11 -12.37 -0.86
CA ARG A 466 29.21 -11.79 -1.88
C ARG A 466 27.96 -11.15 -1.28
N SER A 467 27.39 -11.72 -0.23
CA SER A 467 26.22 -11.14 0.45
C SER A 467 26.60 -9.86 1.19
N PHE A 468 27.79 -9.83 1.82
CA PHE A 468 28.28 -8.64 2.49
C PHE A 468 28.55 -7.48 1.51
N VAL A 469 29.25 -7.78 0.41
CA VAL A 469 29.51 -6.80 -0.68
C VAL A 469 28.19 -6.30 -1.28
N GLY A 470 27.21 -7.18 -1.50
CA GLY A 470 25.89 -6.78 -2.01
C GLY A 470 25.13 -5.88 -1.05
N ALA A 471 25.13 -6.16 0.26
CA ALA A 471 24.51 -5.30 1.26
C ALA A 471 25.17 -3.93 1.33
N PHE A 472 26.52 -3.90 1.35
CA PHE A 472 27.28 -2.66 1.36
C PHE A 472 27.02 -1.81 0.10
N ALA A 473 27.03 -2.42 -1.08
CA ALA A 473 26.69 -1.74 -2.32
C ALA A 473 25.27 -1.17 -2.32
N GLY A 474 24.29 -1.91 -1.78
CA GLY A 474 22.92 -1.43 -1.63
C GLY A 474 22.80 -0.24 -0.68
N LEU A 475 23.53 -0.28 0.43
CA LEU A 475 23.55 0.84 1.38
C LEU A 475 24.24 2.07 0.77
N ALA A 476 25.37 1.90 0.09
CA ALA A 476 26.05 2.98 -0.60
C ALA A 476 25.15 3.63 -1.66
N THR A 477 24.43 2.82 -2.46
CA THR A 477 23.44 3.34 -3.43
C THR A 477 22.36 4.16 -2.74
N ALA A 478 21.82 3.68 -1.62
CA ALA A 478 20.76 4.39 -0.89
C ALA A 478 21.27 5.70 -0.27
N LEU A 479 22.49 5.70 0.30
CA LEU A 479 23.09 6.91 0.87
C LEU A 479 23.39 7.97 -0.21
N THR A 480 23.92 7.55 -1.36
CA THR A 480 24.13 8.45 -2.51
C THR A 480 22.81 9.03 -2.98
N ALA A 481 21.79 8.20 -3.12
CA ALA A 481 20.46 8.63 -3.52
C ALA A 481 19.82 9.60 -2.49
N ALA A 482 20.03 9.37 -1.19
CA ALA A 482 19.57 10.26 -0.14
C ALA A 482 20.29 11.62 -0.21
N ALA A 483 21.60 11.64 -0.45
CA ALA A 483 22.38 12.87 -0.61
C ALA A 483 21.91 13.68 -1.84
N VAL A 484 21.66 13.00 -2.98
CA VAL A 484 21.11 13.64 -4.18
C VAL A 484 19.71 14.21 -3.90
N GLY A 485 18.85 13.45 -3.24
CA GLY A 485 17.50 13.90 -2.89
C GLY A 485 17.54 15.12 -1.96
N HIS A 486 18.38 15.10 -0.94
CA HIS A 486 18.56 16.21 -0.03
C HIS A 486 19.11 17.47 -0.74
N HIS A 487 20.06 17.31 -1.65
CA HIS A 487 20.57 18.41 -2.47
C HIS A 487 19.47 19.00 -3.37
N LEU A 488 18.65 18.16 -4.01
CA LEU A 488 17.51 18.62 -4.80
C LEU A 488 16.45 19.31 -3.94
N ASP A 489 16.19 18.84 -2.73
CA ASP A 489 15.29 19.49 -1.79
C ASP A 489 15.81 20.87 -1.39
N GLN A 490 17.12 21.02 -1.16
CA GLN A 490 17.76 22.32 -0.87
C GLN A 490 17.72 23.26 -2.07
N THR A 491 17.99 22.77 -3.30
CA THR A 491 17.96 23.61 -4.49
C THR A 491 16.56 24.08 -4.86
N THR A 492 15.51 23.30 -4.57
CA THR A 492 14.11 23.77 -4.74
C THR A 492 13.79 24.85 -3.72
N LEU A 493 14.23 24.72 -2.48
CA LEU A 493 14.06 25.77 -1.46
C LEU A 493 14.83 27.04 -1.83
N THR A 494 16.04 26.94 -2.39
CA THR A 494 16.82 28.11 -2.81
C THR A 494 16.27 28.76 -4.10
N ASN A 495 15.70 27.99 -5.02
CA ASN A 495 15.05 28.54 -6.22
C ASN A 495 13.73 29.23 -5.90
N ASP A 496 12.94 28.70 -4.94
CA ASP A 496 11.73 29.37 -4.45
C ASP A 496 12.07 30.66 -3.67
N THR A 497 13.25 30.72 -3.04
CA THR A 497 13.74 31.96 -2.39
C THR A 497 14.35 32.95 -3.37
N ASN A 498 14.89 32.51 -4.52
CA ASN A 498 15.43 33.39 -5.55
C ASN A 498 14.35 34.04 -6.44
N GLY A 499 13.10 33.51 -6.40
CA GLY A 499 11.93 34.12 -7.09
C GLY A 499 11.22 35.21 -6.28
N SER A 500 11.54 35.37 -4.99
CA SER A 500 10.95 36.37 -4.10
C SER A 500 11.90 36.73 -2.95
N ALA A 501 13.18 36.92 -3.25
CA ALA A 501 14.09 37.57 -2.29
C ALA A 501 13.87 39.09 -2.35
N ALA A 502 12.77 39.57 -1.77
CA ALA A 502 12.80 40.83 -1.11
C ALA A 502 13.86 40.70 0.02
N VAL A 503 14.84 41.56 -0.01
CA VAL A 503 15.92 41.68 0.99
C VAL A 503 15.32 41.66 2.38
N VAL A 504 15.29 40.49 3.03
CA VAL A 504 14.98 40.42 4.46
C VAL A 504 16.27 40.80 5.19
N GLY A 505 16.33 42.05 5.62
CA GLY A 505 17.34 42.50 6.54
C GLY A 505 17.37 41.57 7.76
N HIS A 506 18.55 41.19 8.24
CA HIS A 506 18.70 40.43 9.47
C HIS A 506 18.09 41.25 10.63
N VAL A 507 16.85 40.95 11.00
CA VAL A 507 16.22 41.50 12.19
C VAL A 507 16.69 40.65 13.37
N ALA A 508 17.40 41.28 14.33
CA ALA A 508 17.82 40.60 15.54
C ALA A 508 16.58 40.19 16.36
N PRO A 509 16.55 38.99 16.94
CA PRO A 509 15.47 38.58 17.83
C PRO A 509 15.34 39.54 19.01
N THR A 510 14.14 40.03 19.27
CA THR A 510 13.86 40.91 20.42
C THR A 510 13.88 40.17 21.75
N GLY A 511 13.72 38.84 21.71
CA GLY A 511 13.53 38.00 22.89
C GLY A 511 12.06 38.02 23.40
N HIS A 512 11.19 38.83 22.82
CA HIS A 512 9.78 38.89 23.17
C HIS A 512 8.97 37.85 22.34
N THR A 513 7.86 37.36 22.94
CA THR A 513 6.93 36.45 22.28
C THR A 513 5.57 37.13 22.15
N THR A 514 5.11 37.27 20.91
CA THR A 514 3.75 37.74 20.61
C THR A 514 2.84 36.54 20.42
N THR A 515 1.84 36.37 21.30
CA THR A 515 0.84 35.31 21.21
C THR A 515 -0.48 35.88 20.67
N VAL A 516 -1.03 35.24 19.62
CA VAL A 516 -2.27 35.68 18.97
C VAL A 516 -3.26 34.55 18.92
N ASN A 517 -4.51 34.82 19.34
CA ASN A 517 -5.62 33.90 19.27
C ASN A 517 -6.39 34.11 17.97
N ILE A 518 -6.55 33.04 17.19
CA ILE A 518 -7.36 33.04 15.96
C ILE A 518 -8.42 31.94 15.99
N THR A 519 -9.53 32.18 15.31
CA THR A 519 -10.58 31.19 15.14
C THR A 519 -10.78 30.88 13.66
N ALA A 520 -10.87 29.59 13.32
CA ALA A 520 -11.30 29.12 12.02
C ALA A 520 -12.83 28.96 12.03
N LYS A 521 -13.54 29.71 11.17
CA LYS A 521 -14.98 29.64 11.03
C LYS A 521 -15.43 30.18 9.68
N GLY A 522 -16.36 29.49 9.02
CA GLY A 522 -16.94 29.92 7.74
C GLY A 522 -15.88 30.06 6.64
N MET A 523 -14.94 29.12 6.56
CA MET A 523 -13.82 29.11 5.60
C MET A 523 -12.90 30.33 5.69
N LYS A 524 -12.77 30.94 6.88
CA LYS A 524 -11.90 32.10 7.14
C LYS A 524 -11.27 31.98 8.51
N TYR A 525 -10.10 32.65 8.67
CA TYR A 525 -9.53 32.92 9.98
C TYR A 525 -10.04 34.27 10.50
N HIS A 526 -10.27 34.31 11.79
CA HIS A 526 -10.71 35.51 12.49
C HIS A 526 -9.79 35.76 13.71
N PRO A 527 -9.03 36.85 13.72
CA PRO A 527 -8.82 37.81 12.63
C PRO A 527 -8.11 37.14 11.42
N SER A 528 -8.30 37.70 10.21
CA SER A 528 -7.62 37.26 9.00
C SER A 528 -6.28 37.97 8.79
N THR A 529 -6.05 39.05 9.51
CA THR A 529 -4.79 39.83 9.52
C THR A 529 -4.36 40.07 10.94
N ILE A 530 -3.08 39.86 11.23
CA ILE A 530 -2.46 40.12 12.55
C ILE A 530 -1.21 40.96 12.35
N THR A 531 -0.88 41.79 13.35
CA THR A 531 0.32 42.62 13.33
C THR A 531 1.25 42.19 14.45
N VAL A 532 2.52 41.91 14.11
CA VAL A 532 3.55 41.41 15.02
C VAL A 532 4.76 42.35 14.96
N PRO A 533 5.39 42.73 16.09
CA PRO A 533 6.63 43.49 16.08
C PRO A 533 7.77 42.75 15.37
N ALA A 534 8.61 43.48 14.63
CA ALA A 534 9.78 42.90 13.97
C ALA A 534 10.74 42.30 15.00
N GLY A 535 11.16 41.06 14.80
CA GLY A 535 12.06 40.34 15.71
C GLY A 535 11.38 39.59 16.85
N ASP A 536 10.07 39.73 17.06
CA ASP A 536 9.33 38.94 18.04
C ASP A 536 9.10 37.51 17.55
N GLN A 537 9.06 36.59 18.50
CA GLN A 537 8.64 35.20 18.25
C GLN A 537 7.12 35.15 18.24
N LEU A 538 6.54 34.75 17.09
CA LEU A 538 5.09 34.59 16.94
C LEU A 538 4.63 33.20 17.39
N VAL A 539 3.62 33.18 18.26
CA VAL A 539 2.88 31.98 18.64
C VAL A 539 1.42 32.23 18.32
N VAL A 540 0.80 31.32 17.56
CA VAL A 540 -0.60 31.41 17.17
C VAL A 540 -1.38 30.31 17.87
N GLU A 541 -2.40 30.66 18.63
CA GLU A 541 -3.38 29.75 19.21
C GLU A 541 -4.60 29.72 18.31
N ILE A 542 -4.79 28.62 17.59
CA ILE A 542 -5.90 28.43 16.66
C ILE A 542 -6.97 27.54 17.26
N THR A 543 -8.26 27.95 17.14
CA THR A 543 -9.42 27.15 17.52
C THR A 543 -10.35 26.99 16.32
N ASN A 544 -10.74 25.77 16.02
CA ASN A 544 -11.76 25.50 15.00
C ASN A 544 -13.18 25.62 15.58
N LYS A 545 -13.91 26.68 15.20
CA LYS A 545 -15.30 26.93 15.58
C LYS A 545 -16.30 26.59 14.47
N ASP A 546 -15.87 25.99 13.37
CA ASP A 546 -16.80 25.46 12.38
C ASP A 546 -17.47 24.20 12.92
N PRO A 547 -18.79 24.07 12.77
CA PRO A 547 -19.53 22.91 13.31
C PRO A 547 -19.28 21.61 12.52
N ASN A 548 -18.91 21.69 11.22
CA ASN A 548 -18.90 20.55 10.32
C ASN A 548 -17.63 20.45 9.46
N GLN A 549 -16.67 21.39 9.59
CA GLN A 549 -15.50 21.44 8.75
C GLN A 549 -14.21 21.24 9.56
N VAL A 550 -13.28 20.51 8.97
CA VAL A 550 -11.91 20.35 9.49
C VAL A 550 -11.04 21.46 8.92
N HIS A 551 -10.23 22.09 9.75
CA HIS A 551 -9.28 23.13 9.34
C HIS A 551 -7.88 22.86 9.90
N ASP A 552 -6.87 23.44 9.28
CA ASP A 552 -5.51 23.52 9.80
C ASP A 552 -4.93 24.90 9.46
N LEU A 553 -3.74 25.19 9.96
CA LEU A 553 -2.99 26.41 9.64
C LEU A 553 -1.54 26.05 9.37
N GLN A 554 -1.04 26.36 8.19
CA GLN A 554 0.35 26.19 7.80
C GLN A 554 0.94 27.54 7.36
N PHE A 555 2.15 27.84 7.80
CA PHE A 555 2.91 29.01 7.38
C PHE A 555 3.96 28.67 6.33
N ALA A 556 4.40 29.68 5.57
CA ALA A 556 5.41 29.55 4.52
C ALA A 556 6.75 28.97 5.02
N ASN A 557 7.11 29.21 6.28
CA ASN A 557 8.32 28.68 6.91
C ASN A 557 8.18 27.20 7.38
N GLY A 558 7.04 26.55 7.11
CA GLY A 558 6.79 25.15 7.48
C GLY A 558 6.17 24.96 8.88
N ALA A 559 6.01 25.99 9.69
CA ALA A 559 5.28 25.89 10.95
C ALA A 559 3.81 25.60 10.67
N HIS A 560 3.22 24.61 11.36
CA HIS A 560 1.84 24.18 11.10
C HIS A 560 1.14 23.66 12.34
N SER A 561 -0.19 23.73 12.32
CA SER A 561 -1.05 23.01 13.27
C SER A 561 -1.33 21.58 12.79
N PRO A 562 -1.73 20.66 13.68
CA PRO A 562 -2.46 19.48 13.25
C PRO A 562 -3.79 19.86 12.60
N ARG A 563 -4.44 18.93 11.91
CA ARG A 563 -5.82 19.09 11.46
C ARG A 563 -6.75 19.13 12.66
N LEU A 564 -7.55 20.19 12.73
CA LEU A 564 -8.45 20.49 13.83
C LEU A 564 -9.88 20.10 13.45
N ALA A 565 -10.44 19.14 14.16
CA ALA A 565 -11.87 18.84 14.08
C ALA A 565 -12.72 19.98 14.70
N PRO A 566 -14.03 20.04 14.48
CA PRO A 566 -14.92 20.99 15.13
C PRO A 566 -14.71 21.04 16.66
N GLY A 567 -14.42 22.21 17.19
CA GLY A 567 -14.15 22.44 18.62
C GLY A 567 -12.70 22.26 19.05
N ASP A 568 -11.82 21.69 18.20
CA ASP A 568 -10.42 21.50 18.52
C ASP A 568 -9.62 22.82 18.50
N HIS A 569 -8.51 22.82 19.25
CA HIS A 569 -7.55 23.92 19.28
C HIS A 569 -6.11 23.41 19.21
N ALA A 570 -5.19 24.26 18.75
CA ALA A 570 -3.75 23.97 18.72
C ALA A 570 -2.94 25.24 18.87
N THR A 571 -1.71 25.08 19.34
CA THR A 571 -0.70 26.16 19.41
C THR A 571 0.34 25.95 18.30
N VAL A 572 0.52 26.93 17.44
CA VAL A 572 1.53 26.95 16.37
C VAL A 572 2.65 27.90 16.73
N LYS A 573 3.85 27.39 16.94
CA LYS A 573 5.06 28.20 17.13
C LYS A 573 5.63 28.55 15.75
N VAL A 574 5.40 29.78 15.29
CA VAL A 574 5.80 30.22 13.96
C VAL A 574 7.29 30.58 13.91
N GLY A 575 7.84 31.07 15.02
CA GLY A 575 9.23 31.52 15.10
C GLY A 575 9.38 33.02 15.01
N VAL A 576 10.62 33.52 14.84
CA VAL A 576 10.95 34.95 14.79
C VAL A 576 10.42 35.54 13.48
N ILE A 577 9.66 36.64 13.62
CA ILE A 577 9.08 37.33 12.45
C ILE A 577 10.03 38.45 12.02
N ALA A 578 10.69 38.21 10.89
CA ALA A 578 11.62 39.17 10.28
C ALA A 578 10.98 40.02 9.16
N GLY A 579 9.83 39.61 8.66
CA GLY A 579 9.09 40.27 7.59
C GLY A 579 7.64 39.76 7.46
N PRO A 580 6.81 40.41 6.66
CA PRO A 580 5.44 39.96 6.39
C PRO A 580 5.42 38.51 5.94
N THR A 581 4.47 37.71 6.45
CA THR A 581 4.33 36.30 6.09
C THR A 581 2.85 35.88 6.03
N GLU A 582 2.56 34.81 5.33
CA GLU A 582 1.21 34.30 5.14
C GLU A 582 1.08 32.89 5.75
N GLY A 583 -0.05 32.65 6.43
CA GLY A 583 -0.49 31.34 6.83
C GLY A 583 -1.77 30.96 6.06
N TRP A 584 -1.99 29.67 5.76
CA TRP A 584 -3.17 29.22 5.05
C TRP A 584 -3.63 27.83 5.51
N CYS A 585 -4.88 27.49 5.22
CA CYS A 585 -5.40 26.14 5.41
C CYS A 585 -4.95 25.21 4.28
N THR A 586 -4.42 24.02 4.62
CA THR A 586 -3.94 23.05 3.62
C THR A 586 -5.02 22.13 3.08
N ILE A 587 -6.24 22.19 3.61
CA ILE A 587 -7.38 21.44 3.10
C ILE A 587 -7.67 21.88 1.67
N VAL A 588 -7.84 20.90 0.78
CA VAL A 588 -8.02 21.14 -0.66
C VAL A 588 -9.18 22.13 -0.91
N GLY A 589 -8.89 23.22 -1.60
CA GLY A 589 -9.86 24.25 -1.94
C GLY A 589 -9.98 25.40 -0.90
N HIS A 590 -9.57 25.22 0.37
CA HIS A 590 -9.78 26.21 1.42
C HIS A 590 -8.94 27.50 1.20
N LYS A 591 -7.65 27.33 0.81
CA LYS A 591 -6.80 28.50 0.47
C LYS A 591 -7.39 29.30 -0.70
N SER A 592 -7.87 28.62 -1.76
CA SER A 592 -8.47 29.28 -2.92
C SER A 592 -9.81 29.95 -2.64
N MET A 593 -10.50 29.54 -1.56
CA MET A 593 -11.70 30.20 -1.05
C MET A 593 -11.40 31.36 -0.09
N GLY A 594 -10.13 31.71 0.09
CA GLY A 594 -9.69 32.85 0.90
C GLY A 594 -9.43 32.52 2.38
N MET A 595 -9.20 31.22 2.71
CA MET A 595 -8.83 30.83 4.08
C MET A 595 -7.33 31.06 4.30
N VAL A 596 -6.96 32.31 4.49
CA VAL A 596 -5.61 32.83 4.63
C VAL A 596 -5.50 33.72 5.87
N LEU A 597 -4.35 33.66 6.55
CA LEU A 597 -3.96 34.54 7.66
C LEU A 597 -2.78 35.40 7.22
N ASP A 598 -2.97 36.69 7.14
CA ASP A 598 -1.93 37.66 6.80
C ASP A 598 -1.21 38.14 8.06
N VAL A 599 0.12 38.03 8.11
CA VAL A 599 0.95 38.49 9.22
C VAL A 599 1.75 39.69 8.78
N GLN A 600 1.38 40.85 9.29
CA GLN A 600 2.05 42.14 9.08
C GLN A 600 3.06 42.42 10.19
N VAL A 601 4.11 43.21 9.90
CA VAL A 601 5.16 43.54 10.86
C VAL A 601 5.01 44.97 11.34
N ALA A 602 4.81 45.14 12.65
CA ALA A 602 4.76 46.47 13.28
C ALA A 602 6.14 47.15 13.21
N GLY A 603 6.15 48.41 12.81
CA GLY A 603 7.40 49.15 12.62
C GLY A 603 8.01 49.05 11.23
N MET A 604 7.51 48.16 10.39
CA MET A 604 7.69 48.17 8.94
C MET A 604 6.43 48.73 8.26
N SER A 605 5.65 49.54 8.95
CA SER A 605 4.61 50.31 8.31
C SER A 605 5.33 51.15 7.26
N GLY A 606 5.10 50.76 6.01
CA GLY A 606 5.66 51.47 4.89
C GLY A 606 5.38 52.94 5.08
N VAL A 607 6.39 53.70 4.93
CA VAL A 607 6.36 55.10 4.72
C VAL A 607 5.23 55.43 3.78
N HIS A 608 4.05 55.72 4.32
CA HIS A 608 3.06 56.53 3.67
C HIS A 608 3.47 57.97 3.89
N ASP A 609 4.58 58.35 3.27
CA ASP A 609 4.84 59.76 3.00
C ASP A 609 5.10 59.94 1.50
N ARG A 610 4.36 60.87 1.03
CA ARG A 610 4.31 61.33 -0.35
C ARG A 610 5.71 61.73 -0.78
N ASP A 611 6.27 61.00 -1.73
CA ASP A 611 7.13 61.60 -2.74
C ASP A 611 7.19 60.66 -3.95
N ASP A 612 7.04 61.27 -5.09
CA ASP A 612 6.91 60.71 -6.45
C ASP A 612 8.17 59.92 -6.88
N HIS A 613 8.35 58.70 -6.38
CA HIS A 613 9.16 57.70 -7.04
C HIS A 613 8.32 56.44 -7.29
N VAL A 614 7.82 56.35 -8.51
CA VAL A 614 7.09 55.24 -9.04
C VAL A 614 7.94 53.98 -8.94
N ASP A 615 7.74 53.21 -7.83
CA ASP A 615 8.27 51.86 -7.73
C ASP A 615 7.42 50.90 -8.63
N THR A 616 8.04 50.47 -9.73
CA THR A 616 7.38 49.74 -10.82
C THR A 616 7.19 48.26 -10.50
N ALA A 617 7.44 47.79 -9.27
CA ALA A 617 7.61 46.37 -8.97
C ALA A 617 6.39 45.63 -8.39
N ASP A 618 5.35 46.34 -7.89
CA ASP A 618 4.13 45.65 -7.40
C ASP A 618 2.89 45.97 -8.24
N PRO A 619 2.44 45.07 -9.11
CA PRO A 619 1.26 45.28 -9.94
C PRO A 619 -0.02 45.50 -9.12
N ARG A 620 -0.10 45.06 -7.87
CA ARG A 620 -1.29 45.24 -7.01
C ARG A 620 -1.50 46.68 -6.55
N ARG A 621 -0.47 47.51 -6.52
CA ARG A 621 -0.55 48.96 -6.15
C ARG A 621 -1.09 49.86 -7.25
N ARG A 622 -1.29 49.34 -8.49
CA ARG A 622 -1.73 50.11 -9.65
C ARG A 622 -3.21 50.00 -9.97
N ILE A 623 -3.95 49.14 -9.28
CA ILE A 623 -5.36 48.91 -9.59
C ILE A 623 -6.19 49.98 -8.92
N ASP A 624 -6.61 50.98 -9.69
CA ASP A 624 -7.58 51.97 -9.25
C ASP A 624 -8.99 51.50 -9.64
N LEU A 625 -9.69 50.90 -8.70
CA LEU A 625 -11.05 50.39 -8.90
C LEU A 625 -12.11 51.50 -9.08
N ALA A 626 -11.76 52.77 -8.83
CA ALA A 626 -12.66 53.90 -9.06
C ALA A 626 -12.61 54.37 -10.52
N LYS A 627 -11.62 53.94 -11.29
CA LYS A 627 -11.50 54.27 -12.72
C LYS A 627 -12.50 53.46 -13.55
N ALA A 628 -13.03 54.04 -14.59
CA ALA A 628 -13.94 53.32 -15.50
C ALA A 628 -13.20 52.18 -16.21
N PRO A 629 -13.77 50.97 -16.28
CA PRO A 629 -13.19 49.85 -17.02
C PRO A 629 -13.11 50.17 -18.53
N GLY A 630 -12.25 49.47 -19.23
CA GLY A 630 -12.08 49.55 -20.66
C GLY A 630 -13.38 49.18 -21.45
N LYS A 631 -13.45 49.58 -22.70
CA LYS A 631 -14.64 49.36 -23.54
C LYS A 631 -14.95 47.87 -23.78
N ASP A 632 -13.95 47.01 -23.67
CA ASP A 632 -14.08 45.55 -23.84
C ASP A 632 -14.29 44.77 -22.54
N PHE A 633 -14.27 45.48 -21.41
CA PHE A 633 -14.54 44.89 -20.12
C PHE A 633 -15.97 44.37 -20.01
N ARG A 634 -16.14 43.12 -19.67
CA ARG A 634 -17.45 42.49 -19.52
C ARG A 634 -17.60 41.91 -18.13
N THR A 635 -18.51 42.46 -17.36
CA THR A 635 -18.92 41.89 -16.10
C THR A 635 -19.67 40.56 -16.31
N ARG A 636 -19.63 39.70 -15.34
CA ARG A 636 -20.54 38.57 -15.26
C ARG A 636 -21.94 39.09 -14.92
N ASP A 637 -22.92 38.78 -15.75
CA ASP A 637 -24.31 39.06 -15.43
C ASP A 637 -24.74 38.19 -14.24
N ALA A 638 -25.23 38.81 -13.19
CA ALA A 638 -25.74 38.11 -12.01
C ALA A 638 -27.14 37.52 -12.25
N VAL A 639 -27.83 37.95 -13.30
CA VAL A 639 -29.13 37.42 -13.68
C VAL A 639 -28.95 36.07 -14.35
N LEU A 640 -29.72 35.09 -13.87
CA LEU A 640 -29.74 33.75 -14.45
C LEU A 640 -30.26 33.82 -15.90
N PRO A 641 -29.58 33.28 -16.90
CA PRO A 641 -30.06 33.30 -18.27
C PRO A 641 -31.43 32.61 -18.40
N PRO A 642 -32.24 32.94 -19.41
CA PRO A 642 -33.51 32.25 -19.64
C PRO A 642 -33.31 30.74 -19.72
N LEU A 643 -34.32 30.03 -19.22
CA LEU A 643 -34.33 28.56 -19.25
C LEU A 643 -34.33 28.09 -20.72
N MET A 644 -33.41 27.16 -21.02
CA MET A 644 -33.32 26.60 -22.38
C MET A 644 -34.60 25.85 -22.78
N THR A 645 -35.04 26.01 -24.01
CA THR A 645 -36.23 25.32 -24.54
C THR A 645 -35.89 23.93 -25.05
N GLY A 646 -36.80 22.97 -24.84
CA GLY A 646 -36.59 21.57 -25.23
C GLY A 646 -35.91 20.75 -24.13
N ARG A 647 -35.63 19.47 -24.41
CA ARG A 647 -35.00 18.53 -23.50
C ARG A 647 -33.58 18.13 -23.91
N VAL A 648 -33.18 18.46 -25.14
CA VAL A 648 -31.83 18.16 -25.65
C VAL A 648 -31.19 19.48 -26.07
N HIS A 649 -30.13 19.86 -25.35
CA HIS A 649 -29.42 21.11 -25.56
C HIS A 649 -28.07 20.84 -26.21
N ARG A 650 -27.80 21.45 -27.35
CA ARG A 650 -26.54 21.36 -28.08
C ARG A 650 -25.78 22.67 -27.97
N MET A 651 -24.52 22.60 -27.53
CA MET A 651 -23.67 23.77 -27.44
C MET A 651 -22.22 23.44 -27.81
N THR A 652 -21.51 24.44 -28.30
CA THR A 652 -20.06 24.36 -28.53
C THR A 652 -19.36 25.27 -27.55
N LEU A 653 -18.39 24.70 -26.80
CA LEU A 653 -17.50 25.45 -25.95
C LEU A 653 -16.10 25.42 -26.53
N ILE A 654 -15.55 26.61 -26.80
CA ILE A 654 -14.20 26.76 -27.33
C ILE A 654 -13.28 27.18 -26.19
N ALA A 655 -12.38 26.30 -25.80
CA ALA A 655 -11.32 26.60 -24.85
C ALA A 655 -10.18 27.30 -25.61
N GLN A 656 -9.79 28.47 -25.16
CA GLN A 656 -8.71 29.27 -25.78
C GLN A 656 -8.11 30.26 -24.80
N GLU A 657 -6.86 30.59 -24.96
CA GLU A 657 -6.22 31.70 -24.27
C GLU A 657 -6.66 33.03 -24.93
N SER A 658 -6.97 34.02 -24.11
CA SER A 658 -7.25 35.36 -24.56
C SER A 658 -6.92 36.41 -23.50
N VAL A 659 -6.47 37.57 -23.94
CA VAL A 659 -6.23 38.70 -23.05
C VAL A 659 -7.56 39.21 -22.51
N GLN A 660 -7.71 39.25 -21.19
CA GLN A 660 -8.92 39.70 -20.52
C GLN A 660 -8.60 40.83 -19.56
N GLU A 661 -9.37 41.90 -19.59
CA GLU A 661 -9.31 42.96 -18.59
C GLU A 661 -10.04 42.48 -17.31
N ILE A 662 -9.33 42.46 -16.18
CA ILE A 662 -9.88 42.03 -14.86
C ILE A 662 -10.09 43.22 -13.91
N ALA A 663 -9.46 44.34 -14.17
CA ALA A 663 -9.64 45.61 -13.48
C ALA A 663 -9.27 46.74 -14.44
N PRO A 664 -9.63 48.00 -14.17
CA PRO A 664 -9.25 49.12 -15.02
C PRO A 664 -7.76 49.12 -15.35
N GLU A 665 -7.44 49.16 -16.65
CA GLU A 665 -6.06 49.12 -17.18
C GLU A 665 -5.22 47.91 -16.81
N THR A 666 -5.86 46.85 -16.25
CA THR A 666 -5.17 45.62 -15.84
C THR A 666 -5.70 44.43 -16.64
N THR A 667 -4.84 43.82 -17.43
CA THR A 667 -5.17 42.65 -18.25
C THR A 667 -4.38 41.42 -17.82
N ILE A 668 -4.95 40.24 -18.03
CA ILE A 668 -4.28 38.95 -17.88
C ILE A 668 -4.47 38.10 -19.13
N ASP A 669 -3.50 37.22 -19.39
CA ASP A 669 -3.70 36.11 -20.32
C ASP A 669 -4.49 35.04 -19.58
N ALA A 670 -5.78 34.93 -19.91
CA ALA A 670 -6.70 34.04 -19.24
C ALA A 670 -7.06 32.86 -20.14
N MET A 671 -7.19 31.68 -19.52
CA MET A 671 -7.83 30.52 -20.14
C MET A 671 -9.34 30.74 -20.11
N THR A 672 -9.96 30.79 -21.29
CA THR A 672 -11.35 31.18 -21.43
C THR A 672 -12.17 30.12 -22.14
N TYR A 673 -13.46 30.08 -21.84
CA TYR A 673 -14.44 29.38 -22.67
C TYR A 673 -15.26 30.41 -23.49
N ASN A 674 -15.25 30.24 -24.81
CA ASN A 674 -15.90 31.16 -25.75
C ASN A 674 -15.41 32.62 -25.59
N GLY A 675 -14.12 32.81 -25.32
CA GLY A 675 -13.47 34.10 -25.16
C GLY A 675 -13.88 34.87 -23.88
N ARG A 676 -14.40 34.22 -22.88
CA ARG A 676 -14.77 34.81 -21.59
C ARG A 676 -14.01 34.17 -20.44
N TYR A 677 -13.41 34.95 -19.55
CA TYR A 677 -12.72 34.49 -18.36
C TYR A 677 -13.65 33.72 -17.42
N MET A 678 -14.87 34.18 -17.24
CA MET A 678 -15.93 33.44 -16.58
C MET A 678 -16.68 32.62 -17.63
N ALA A 679 -16.66 31.28 -17.50
CA ALA A 679 -17.40 30.39 -18.41
C ALA A 679 -18.89 30.75 -18.48
N PRO A 680 -19.58 30.48 -19.60
CA PRO A 680 -21.00 30.81 -19.76
C PRO A 680 -21.85 30.09 -18.72
N VAL A 681 -22.86 30.78 -18.15
CA VAL A 681 -23.85 30.18 -17.27
C VAL A 681 -24.88 29.42 -18.10
N ILE A 682 -25.15 28.18 -17.73
CA ILE A 682 -26.11 27.31 -18.41
C ILE A 682 -27.29 27.09 -17.48
N HIS A 683 -28.52 27.37 -17.96
CA HIS A 683 -29.74 27.18 -17.23
C HIS A 683 -30.62 26.13 -17.91
N ALA A 684 -30.65 24.91 -17.34
CA ALA A 684 -31.39 23.76 -17.85
C ALA A 684 -32.20 23.11 -16.74
N ARG A 685 -33.13 22.19 -17.05
CA ARG A 685 -33.92 21.43 -16.11
C ARG A 685 -33.23 20.13 -15.72
N ILE A 686 -33.54 19.63 -14.54
CA ILE A 686 -33.15 18.28 -14.15
C ILE A 686 -33.80 17.27 -15.12
N GLY A 687 -32.95 16.39 -15.70
CA GLY A 687 -33.37 15.41 -16.71
C GLY A 687 -33.26 15.88 -18.16
N ASP A 688 -32.80 17.11 -18.40
CA ASP A 688 -32.44 17.57 -19.73
C ASP A 688 -31.08 16.93 -20.16
N GLU A 689 -30.95 16.62 -21.42
CA GLU A 689 -29.73 16.09 -22.04
C GLU A 689 -28.87 17.23 -22.57
N MET A 690 -27.63 17.33 -22.11
CA MET A 690 -26.66 18.32 -22.59
C MET A 690 -25.67 17.64 -23.53
N ARG A 691 -25.62 18.08 -24.81
CA ARG A 691 -24.61 17.64 -25.79
C ARG A 691 -23.63 18.79 -26.02
N VAL A 692 -22.47 18.67 -25.40
CA VAL A 692 -21.44 19.71 -25.48
C VAL A 692 -20.33 19.26 -26.42
N HIS A 693 -20.06 20.06 -27.42
CA HIS A 693 -18.90 19.92 -28.29
C HIS A 693 -17.78 20.83 -27.75
N LEU A 694 -16.73 20.22 -27.17
CA LEU A 694 -15.57 20.96 -26.68
C LEU A 694 -14.52 21.06 -27.77
N VAL A 695 -14.16 22.28 -28.17
CA VAL A 695 -13.10 22.56 -29.12
C VAL A 695 -11.94 23.17 -28.35
N ASN A 696 -10.80 22.51 -28.32
CA ASN A 696 -9.59 23.08 -27.73
C ASN A 696 -8.81 23.85 -28.80
N ARG A 697 -8.67 25.17 -28.61
CA ARG A 697 -7.81 26.05 -29.40
C ARG A 697 -6.67 26.65 -28.57
N GLY A 698 -6.54 26.23 -27.31
CA GLY A 698 -5.46 26.66 -26.43
C GLY A 698 -4.18 25.85 -26.63
N THR A 699 -3.10 26.33 -26.05
CA THR A 699 -1.77 25.69 -26.11
C THR A 699 -1.63 24.48 -25.17
N MET A 700 -2.57 24.31 -24.21
CA MET A 700 -2.59 23.20 -23.25
C MET A 700 -3.87 22.38 -23.38
N GLY A 701 -3.83 21.15 -22.88
CA GLY A 701 -5.01 20.28 -22.79
C GLY A 701 -6.02 20.82 -21.78
N HIS A 702 -7.29 20.92 -22.17
CA HIS A 702 -8.40 21.36 -21.32
C HIS A 702 -9.41 20.25 -21.11
N SER A 703 -9.97 20.18 -19.89
CA SER A 703 -11.11 19.34 -19.56
C SER A 703 -12.28 20.22 -19.12
N LEU A 704 -13.49 19.70 -19.24
CA LEU A 704 -14.71 20.39 -18.85
C LEU A 704 -15.39 19.62 -17.72
N ASP A 705 -15.65 20.31 -16.60
CA ASP A 705 -16.44 19.79 -15.49
C ASP A 705 -17.56 20.77 -15.14
N PHE A 706 -18.81 20.31 -15.16
CA PHE A 706 -19.99 21.15 -14.98
C PHE A 706 -20.34 21.46 -13.53
N HIS A 707 -19.72 20.84 -12.54
CA HIS A 707 -20.03 21.02 -11.11
C HIS A 707 -21.51 21.13 -10.79
N ALA A 708 -22.34 20.33 -11.47
CA ALA A 708 -23.80 20.45 -11.38
C ALA A 708 -24.40 19.78 -10.14
N GLY A 709 -23.59 19.33 -9.19
CA GLY A 709 -24.04 18.70 -7.92
C GLY A 709 -24.67 17.31 -8.09
N THR A 710 -24.76 16.79 -9.30
CA THR A 710 -25.22 15.43 -9.62
C THR A 710 -24.07 14.61 -10.16
N CYS A 711 -24.04 13.33 -9.80
CA CYS A 711 -23.09 12.38 -10.36
C CYS A 711 -23.29 12.31 -11.86
N LEU A 712 -22.39 12.94 -12.61
CA LEU A 712 -22.44 12.93 -14.05
C LEU A 712 -21.85 11.62 -14.54
N LEU A 713 -22.66 10.85 -15.25
CA LEU A 713 -22.18 9.82 -16.15
C LEU A 713 -21.43 10.54 -17.29
N TYR A 714 -20.12 10.66 -17.14
CA TYR A 714 -19.27 11.06 -18.25
C TYR A 714 -19.17 9.90 -19.24
N THR A 715 -19.86 10.02 -20.33
CA THR A 715 -19.45 9.40 -21.58
C THR A 715 -18.73 10.49 -22.37
N SER A 716 -17.46 10.72 -22.12
CA SER A 716 -16.67 11.59 -22.99
C SER A 716 -16.02 10.72 -24.06
N ASP A 717 -16.60 10.71 -25.24
CA ASP A 717 -15.94 10.26 -26.46
C ASP A 717 -14.93 11.31 -26.99
N ALA A 718 -14.58 12.29 -26.12
CA ALA A 718 -13.68 13.39 -26.51
C ALA A 718 -12.19 13.04 -26.45
N ALA A 719 -11.82 11.80 -26.13
CA ALA A 719 -10.43 11.37 -26.07
C ALA A 719 -9.88 10.81 -27.40
N ASP A 720 -10.74 10.59 -28.41
CA ASP A 720 -10.32 9.94 -29.66
C ASP A 720 -10.03 10.92 -30.82
N ASP A 721 -10.17 12.24 -30.59
CA ASP A 721 -9.94 13.29 -31.62
C ASP A 721 -8.72 14.18 -31.30
N LEU A 722 -7.70 13.66 -30.61
CA LEU A 722 -6.40 14.35 -30.47
C LEU A 722 -5.27 13.49 -31.00
#